data_1d786c6a5b47f813f1d20575f357211b
#
_entry.id   1d786c6a5b47f813f1d20575f357211b
#
_cell.length_a   1.000
_cell.length_b   1.000
_cell.length_c   1.000
_cell.angle_alpha   90.00
_cell.angle_beta   90.00
_cell.angle_gamma   90.00
#
_symmetry.space_group_name_H-M   'P 1'
#
loop_
_entity.id
_entity.type
_entity.pdbx_description
1 polymer ?
#
loop_
_entity_poly.entity_id
_entity_poly.type
_entity_poly.pdbx_seq_one_letter_code
_entity_poly.pdbx_strand_id
1 'polypeptide(L)'
;MVAAGSYRQQDSITKETKGMNALRNVLIVVWVFLFPYLIGCAGLPGTASRSTTLNSRVMDAISDAVYEVVVPKPTKDSLQYEKPLPMDLLPYSIRMDKYYSIGTAFAISPSEFVSAAHVLNPGNGSQFKEIFLRDKEGKVYSIDKILKYSKNRDFIVFSLRHAAAKRYLPLNKNPRLNQKVYAVGNALGEGIVVRDGLYTSDTPEEEEGEWKWIRFSAAASPGNSGGPLLDQNGNVIGIVLRKSPSENLNYAVPILEVLKARQNVAVVQTKVRYFLDNMDMTKRETLKKEVNLPKTYGELDSELNMIMAQFSDKLLKDLLAENQDSLFPNGPGSTRLFHKSYEAVFPHLIMKGKDGNWDAYYPSGTRDADLGKNGRLMYGTLASTVFMYVRKPDDIPLEKFYGDSKQFMDLVLKGGGRSRAIGTENIKITSIGSAFENYRFTDSYGRIWMVRTWLTEYNDTKIVTFSLPVPGGCIVMMRTDQTGNIDQGHIPDLKVFSDFIYVSYYGTFKDWREFLGMKDLLPSTFSTLDIHIRNNEVFRYQSKRLSLSYGPDILKISDYSDLRLDFGYFQDQGKTVWDITNIAIGEERYNQTGYTVSRKMKPQRELGDQYQSNWEDMVERKFPYNRSAYYKDKVTIISTTHHQGSKSGKGDVPSVSSLYTVAFIGQGNVGQKEMDAKLEAFMRNLVVYENTEDNANRTGNPQPKN
;
A
#
# COMPACT_ATOMS: atom_id res chain seq x y z
N MET A 1 14.84 -31.21 -22.05
CA MET A 1 13.69 -31.09 -22.97
C MET A 1 12.43 -31.51 -22.24
N VAL A 2 11.80 -30.61 -21.57
CA VAL A 2 10.35 -30.49 -21.23
C VAL A 2 10.22 -29.20 -20.43
N ALA A 3 10.06 -28.11 -21.12
CA ALA A 3 9.58 -26.83 -20.57
C ALA A 3 9.18 -25.92 -21.74
N ALA A 4 8.13 -26.31 -22.45
CA ALA A 4 7.47 -25.44 -23.42
C ALA A 4 6.01 -25.89 -23.54
N GLY A 5 5.15 -25.42 -22.64
CA GLY A 5 3.74 -25.79 -22.69
C GLY A 5 2.86 -25.19 -21.62
N SER A 6 3.02 -23.89 -21.29
CA SER A 6 2.00 -23.21 -20.45
C SER A 6 1.94 -21.68 -20.63
N TYR A 7 2.25 -21.19 -21.81
CA TYR A 7 2.24 -19.73 -22.08
C TYR A 7 1.06 -19.26 -22.96
N ARG A 8 -0.07 -19.99 -22.96
CA ARG A 8 -1.21 -19.61 -23.83
C ARG A 8 -2.57 -19.39 -23.14
N GLN A 9 -2.60 -19.26 -21.81
CA GLN A 9 -3.89 -19.02 -21.12
C GLN A 9 -3.95 -17.73 -20.28
N GLN A 10 -2.92 -16.87 -20.34
CA GLN A 10 -2.90 -15.61 -19.61
C GLN A 10 -3.37 -14.38 -20.42
N ASP A 11 -3.60 -14.50 -21.72
CA ASP A 11 -3.98 -13.34 -22.56
C ASP A 11 -5.47 -12.95 -22.54
N SER A 12 -6.34 -13.76 -21.96
CA SER A 12 -7.78 -13.44 -21.91
C SER A 12 -8.23 -12.69 -20.65
N ILE A 13 -7.49 -12.79 -19.54
CA ILE A 13 -7.84 -12.11 -18.27
C ILE A 13 -7.29 -10.69 -18.22
N THR A 14 -6.23 -10.39 -18.97
CA THR A 14 -5.60 -9.06 -19.01
C THR A 14 -6.37 -8.03 -19.85
N LYS A 15 -7.35 -8.43 -20.66
CA LYS A 15 -8.13 -7.48 -21.47
C LYS A 15 -9.29 -6.82 -20.72
N GLU A 16 -9.92 -7.50 -19.77
CA GLU A 16 -11.03 -6.90 -19.00
C GLU A 16 -10.57 -6.00 -17.86
N THR A 17 -9.42 -6.31 -17.25
CA THR A 17 -8.87 -5.46 -16.17
C THR A 17 -8.17 -4.20 -16.69
N LYS A 18 -7.70 -4.18 -17.95
CA LYS A 18 -7.14 -2.96 -18.56
C LYS A 18 -8.17 -1.86 -18.83
N GLY A 19 -9.43 -2.21 -19.00
CA GLY A 19 -10.50 -1.22 -19.23
C GLY A 19 -10.88 -0.42 -17.97
N MET A 20 -10.85 -1.02 -16.80
CA MET A 20 -11.26 -0.37 -15.55
C MET A 20 -10.13 0.40 -14.86
N ASN A 21 -8.89 -0.05 -14.96
CA ASN A 21 -7.74 0.64 -14.38
C ASN A 21 -7.26 1.83 -15.23
N ALA A 22 -7.50 1.81 -16.56
CA ALA A 22 -7.20 2.94 -17.42
C ALA A 22 -8.08 4.17 -17.11
N LEU A 23 -9.34 3.97 -16.70
CA LEU A 23 -10.22 5.08 -16.32
C LEU A 23 -9.86 5.74 -15.00
N ARG A 24 -9.23 5.01 -14.07
CA ARG A 24 -8.86 5.54 -12.73
C ARG A 24 -7.54 6.29 -12.73
N ASN A 25 -6.58 5.90 -13.58
CA ASN A 25 -5.28 6.58 -13.71
C ASN A 25 -5.30 7.73 -14.72
N VAL A 26 -6.26 7.77 -15.65
CA VAL A 26 -6.44 8.86 -16.61
C VAL A 26 -7.01 10.12 -15.94
N LEU A 27 -7.70 9.99 -14.80
CA LEU A 27 -8.26 11.15 -14.07
C LEU A 27 -7.23 12.01 -13.32
N ILE A 28 -5.98 11.55 -13.19
CA ILE A 28 -4.91 12.32 -12.51
C ILE A 28 -3.93 12.96 -13.52
N VAL A 29 -3.89 12.49 -14.78
CA VAL A 29 -2.86 12.91 -15.75
C VAL A 29 -3.40 13.75 -16.92
N VAL A 30 -4.71 13.77 -17.18
CA VAL A 30 -5.28 14.38 -18.39
C VAL A 30 -5.68 15.86 -18.26
N TRP A 31 -5.31 16.54 -17.15
CA TRP A 31 -5.70 17.95 -16.94
C TRP A 31 -4.69 18.99 -17.45
N VAL A 32 -3.79 18.64 -18.38
CA VAL A 32 -2.81 19.64 -18.90
C VAL A 32 -2.87 19.89 -20.41
N PHE A 33 -3.57 19.11 -21.22
CA PHE A 33 -3.56 19.40 -22.68
C PHE A 33 -4.89 19.16 -23.34
N LEU A 34 -5.59 20.25 -23.68
CA LEU A 34 -6.36 20.41 -24.93
C LEU A 34 -6.81 21.88 -25.08
N PHE A 35 -6.00 22.68 -25.77
CA PHE A 35 -6.50 23.78 -26.57
C PHE A 35 -6.39 23.40 -28.04
N PRO A 36 -7.47 23.44 -28.80
CA PRO A 36 -7.31 23.89 -30.17
C PRO A 36 -8.38 24.90 -30.63
N TYR A 37 -7.92 25.89 -31.34
CA TYR A 37 -8.53 26.60 -32.46
C TYR A 37 -10.06 26.61 -32.58
N LEU A 38 -10.65 27.78 -32.47
CA LEU A 38 -11.89 28.11 -33.11
C LEU A 38 -11.75 29.37 -33.94
N ILE A 39 -11.74 29.15 -35.26
CA ILE A 39 -11.92 30.15 -36.30
C ILE A 39 -13.40 30.54 -36.33
N GLY A 40 -13.64 31.83 -36.43
CA GLY A 40 -14.96 32.41 -36.33
C GLY A 40 -15.90 32.08 -37.47
N CYS A 41 -17.19 32.14 -37.14
CA CYS A 41 -18.26 32.39 -38.09
C CYS A 41 -18.94 33.70 -37.71
N ALA A 42 -18.91 34.66 -38.60
CA ALA A 42 -19.71 35.89 -38.52
C ALA A 42 -21.19 35.52 -38.72
N GLY A 43 -22.02 35.89 -37.76
CA GLY A 43 -23.44 35.62 -37.79
C GLY A 43 -24.26 36.92 -37.90
N LEU A 44 -25.42 36.82 -38.34
CA LEU A 44 -26.48 37.79 -38.65
C LEU A 44 -26.99 38.55 -37.39
N PRO A 45 -27.48 39.79 -37.52
CA PRO A 45 -28.09 40.53 -36.43
C PRO A 45 -29.50 40.04 -36.14
N GLY A 46 -29.67 39.25 -35.12
CA GLY A 46 -30.95 38.81 -34.61
C GLY A 46 -31.22 39.36 -33.22
N THR A 47 -32.25 40.20 -33.12
CA THR A 47 -33.02 40.60 -31.91
C THR A 47 -32.29 40.59 -30.60
N ALA A 48 -32.01 41.75 -30.05
CA ALA A 48 -31.45 41.98 -28.72
C ALA A 48 -32.26 41.20 -27.65
N SER A 49 -31.88 39.98 -27.37
CA SER A 49 -32.19 39.34 -26.11
C SER A 49 -31.64 40.27 -25.01
N ARG A 50 -32.48 40.85 -24.18
CA ARG A 50 -32.08 41.51 -22.96
C ARG A 50 -31.27 40.54 -22.16
N SER A 51 -29.94 40.63 -22.28
CA SER A 51 -29.04 39.92 -21.35
C SER A 51 -29.32 40.51 -19.99
N THR A 52 -30.08 39.77 -19.19
CA THR A 52 -30.26 40.10 -17.78
C THR A 52 -28.98 39.79 -17.05
N THR A 53 -28.01 40.67 -17.16
CA THR A 53 -26.82 40.67 -16.31
C THR A 53 -27.26 41.10 -14.90
N LEU A 54 -26.62 40.49 -13.88
CA LEU A 54 -26.81 40.97 -12.51
C LEU A 54 -26.49 42.45 -12.44
N ASN A 55 -27.32 43.22 -11.73
CA ASN A 55 -27.07 44.68 -11.57
C ASN A 55 -25.84 44.95 -10.71
N SER A 56 -25.29 46.17 -10.79
CA SER A 56 -24.05 46.53 -10.10
C SER A 56 -24.14 46.36 -8.57
N ARG A 57 -25.29 46.64 -7.95
CA ARG A 57 -25.45 46.44 -6.49
C ARG A 57 -25.32 44.98 -6.07
N VAL A 58 -25.86 44.07 -6.90
CA VAL A 58 -25.74 42.63 -6.66
C VAL A 58 -24.29 42.19 -6.87
N MET A 59 -23.63 42.68 -7.92
CA MET A 59 -22.20 42.40 -8.16
C MET A 59 -21.31 42.87 -7.02
N ASP A 60 -21.58 44.08 -6.47
CA ASP A 60 -20.89 44.61 -5.29
C ASP A 60 -21.14 43.75 -4.04
N ALA A 61 -22.40 43.27 -3.86
CA ALA A 61 -22.74 42.40 -2.73
C ALA A 61 -22.03 41.03 -2.86
N ILE A 62 -21.98 40.46 -4.06
CA ILE A 62 -21.23 39.23 -4.35
C ILE A 62 -19.75 39.42 -4.02
N SER A 63 -19.16 40.50 -4.52
CA SER A 63 -17.74 40.81 -4.33
C SER A 63 -17.36 41.00 -2.83
N ASP A 64 -18.28 41.47 -1.99
CA ASP A 64 -18.06 41.69 -0.55
C ASP A 64 -18.43 40.48 0.32
N ALA A 65 -19.26 39.56 -0.20
CA ALA A 65 -19.81 38.44 0.56
C ALA A 65 -19.24 37.05 0.16
N VAL A 66 -18.48 36.97 -0.92
CA VAL A 66 -17.87 35.70 -1.40
C VAL A 66 -16.36 35.74 -1.20
N TYR A 67 -15.83 34.65 -0.67
CA TYR A 67 -14.44 34.53 -0.25
C TYR A 67 -13.80 33.30 -0.91
N GLU A 68 -12.52 33.39 -1.14
CA GLU A 68 -11.72 32.20 -1.43
C GLU A 68 -11.44 31.43 -0.14
N VAL A 69 -11.45 30.09 -0.21
CA VAL A 69 -10.92 29.23 0.83
C VAL A 69 -9.48 28.90 0.47
N VAL A 70 -8.55 29.19 1.36
CA VAL A 70 -7.12 29.08 1.08
C VAL A 70 -6.37 28.39 2.22
N VAL A 71 -5.28 27.68 1.87
CA VAL A 71 -4.33 27.08 2.81
C VAL A 71 -2.93 27.63 2.54
N PRO A 72 -2.09 27.85 3.56
CA PRO A 72 -0.75 28.39 3.37
C PRO A 72 0.13 27.39 2.60
N LYS A 73 0.92 27.90 1.68
CA LYS A 73 1.98 27.12 1.03
C LYS A 73 3.10 26.84 2.04
N PRO A 74 3.75 25.66 1.97
CA PRO A 74 4.94 25.40 2.76
C PRO A 74 5.98 26.50 2.56
N THR A 75 6.52 27.02 3.65
CA THR A 75 7.51 28.11 3.62
C THR A 75 8.89 27.64 3.14
N LYS A 76 9.16 26.33 3.26
CA LYS A 76 10.39 25.68 2.78
C LYS A 76 10.00 24.43 2.01
N ASP A 77 10.68 24.24 0.89
CA ASP A 77 10.63 22.96 0.20
C ASP A 77 11.64 22.03 0.89
N SER A 78 11.15 20.98 1.53
CA SER A 78 11.99 19.96 2.19
C SER A 78 12.68 19.03 1.19
N LEU A 79 12.27 19.08 -0.08
CA LEU A 79 12.76 18.22 -1.13
C LEU A 79 14.05 18.75 -1.76
N GLN A 80 14.90 17.84 -2.23
CA GLN A 80 16.06 18.16 -3.06
C GLN A 80 15.82 17.67 -4.48
N TYR A 81 16.33 18.42 -5.45
CA TYR A 81 16.10 18.17 -6.87
C TYR A 81 17.43 18.05 -7.61
N GLU A 82 17.43 17.37 -8.76
CA GLU A 82 18.61 17.25 -9.64
C GLU A 82 19.08 18.59 -10.22
N LYS A 83 18.16 19.54 -10.39
CA LYS A 83 18.40 20.93 -10.84
C LYS A 83 17.38 21.87 -10.17
N PRO A 84 17.63 23.18 -10.15
CA PRO A 84 16.67 24.15 -9.65
C PRO A 84 15.31 24.02 -10.35
N LEU A 85 14.22 24.20 -9.59
CA LEU A 85 12.86 24.15 -10.12
C LEU A 85 12.64 25.33 -11.10
N PRO A 86 12.16 25.11 -12.33
CA PRO A 86 11.87 26.15 -13.31
C PRO A 86 10.54 26.86 -12.95
N MET A 87 10.53 27.59 -11.84
CA MET A 87 9.33 28.25 -11.32
C MET A 87 8.76 29.31 -12.28
N ASP A 88 9.58 29.82 -13.19
CA ASP A 88 9.19 30.75 -14.26
C ASP A 88 8.20 30.14 -15.26
N LEU A 89 8.14 28.82 -15.39
CA LEU A 89 7.13 28.11 -16.18
C LEU A 89 5.72 28.13 -15.55
N LEU A 90 5.60 28.51 -14.28
CA LEU A 90 4.31 28.65 -13.63
C LEU A 90 3.72 30.05 -13.85
N PRO A 91 2.39 30.19 -13.98
CA PRO A 91 1.73 31.50 -14.02
C PRO A 91 2.15 32.40 -12.85
N TYR A 92 2.28 33.68 -13.10
CA TYR A 92 2.72 34.67 -12.10
C TYR A 92 1.88 34.60 -10.81
N SER A 93 0.55 34.51 -10.94
CA SER A 93 -0.38 34.40 -9.82
C SER A 93 -0.10 33.18 -8.94
N ILE A 94 0.13 32.00 -9.56
CA ILE A 94 0.47 30.77 -8.82
C ILE A 94 1.84 30.91 -8.14
N ARG A 95 2.80 31.47 -8.85
CA ARG A 95 4.18 31.60 -8.38
C ARG A 95 4.33 32.56 -7.20
N MET A 96 3.61 33.69 -7.20
CA MET A 96 3.71 34.74 -6.20
C MET A 96 2.74 34.61 -5.04
N ASP A 97 1.69 33.81 -5.19
CA ASP A 97 0.72 33.62 -4.11
C ASP A 97 1.35 32.81 -2.96
N LYS A 98 1.13 33.27 -1.73
CA LYS A 98 1.55 32.58 -0.50
C LYS A 98 0.61 31.45 -0.09
N TYR A 99 -0.51 31.29 -0.79
CA TYR A 99 -1.56 30.34 -0.48
C TYR A 99 -1.89 29.45 -1.68
N TYR A 100 -2.37 28.23 -1.39
CA TYR A 100 -3.11 27.42 -2.35
C TYR A 100 -4.60 27.72 -2.19
N SER A 101 -5.30 28.04 -3.29
CA SER A 101 -6.75 28.12 -3.32
C SER A 101 -7.35 26.73 -3.39
N ILE A 102 -8.26 26.38 -2.46
CA ILE A 102 -8.87 25.06 -2.37
C ILE A 102 -10.38 25.08 -2.62
N GLY A 103 -11.00 26.26 -2.68
CA GLY A 103 -12.43 26.39 -2.93
C GLY A 103 -12.95 27.78 -2.64
N THR A 104 -14.26 27.86 -2.44
CA THR A 104 -15.02 29.09 -2.21
C THR A 104 -15.90 28.96 -0.97
N ALA A 105 -16.15 30.08 -0.31
CA ALA A 105 -17.14 30.22 0.77
C ALA A 105 -17.90 31.53 0.61
N PHE A 106 -19.04 31.68 1.27
CA PHE A 106 -19.83 32.91 1.25
C PHE A 106 -20.54 33.18 2.58
N ALA A 107 -20.80 34.45 2.87
CA ALA A 107 -21.53 34.86 4.06
C ALA A 107 -23.04 34.83 3.85
N ILE A 108 -23.79 34.27 4.80
CA ILE A 108 -25.25 34.22 4.86
C ILE A 108 -25.81 35.10 6.00
N SER A 109 -24.94 35.50 6.92
CA SER A 109 -25.22 36.49 7.97
C SER A 109 -23.90 37.19 8.33
N PRO A 110 -23.90 38.20 9.20
CA PRO A 110 -22.65 38.85 9.65
C PRO A 110 -21.66 37.87 10.29
N SER A 111 -22.13 36.79 10.91
CA SER A 111 -21.32 35.86 11.69
C SER A 111 -21.27 34.42 11.13
N GLU A 112 -22.06 34.12 10.09
CA GLU A 112 -22.15 32.76 9.54
C GLU A 112 -21.69 32.71 8.07
N PHE A 113 -20.73 31.84 7.83
CA PHE A 113 -20.16 31.57 6.52
C PHE A 113 -20.45 30.13 6.14
N VAL A 114 -20.67 29.88 4.84
CA VAL A 114 -21.03 28.58 4.28
C VAL A 114 -20.04 28.19 3.21
N SER A 115 -19.67 26.91 3.19
CA SER A 115 -18.91 26.29 2.11
C SER A 115 -19.37 24.84 1.91
N ALA A 116 -18.83 24.16 0.91
CA ALA A 116 -18.95 22.72 0.80
C ALA A 116 -18.09 22.03 1.87
N ALA A 117 -18.56 20.91 2.42
CA ALA A 117 -17.83 20.18 3.44
C ALA A 117 -16.51 19.62 2.89
N HIS A 118 -16.50 19.15 1.63
CA HIS A 118 -15.29 18.60 0.99
C HIS A 118 -14.20 19.66 0.72
N VAL A 119 -14.54 20.96 0.72
CA VAL A 119 -13.55 22.05 0.57
C VAL A 119 -12.69 22.17 1.81
N LEU A 120 -13.31 22.24 3.01
CA LEU A 120 -12.58 22.24 4.28
C LEU A 120 -12.15 20.83 4.69
N ASN A 121 -12.92 19.82 4.28
CA ASN A 121 -12.68 18.39 4.40
C ASN A 121 -12.19 17.90 5.78
N PRO A 122 -12.86 18.25 6.88
CA PRO A 122 -12.46 17.77 8.19
C PRO A 122 -12.63 16.22 8.25
N GLY A 123 -11.70 15.56 8.93
CA GLY A 123 -11.66 14.11 9.04
C GLY A 123 -10.99 13.37 7.86
N ASN A 124 -10.30 14.09 6.98
CA ASN A 124 -9.59 13.49 5.85
C ASN A 124 -8.07 13.35 6.06
N GLY A 125 -7.55 13.76 7.22
CA GLY A 125 -6.14 13.59 7.56
C GLY A 125 -5.15 14.40 6.72
N SER A 126 -5.60 15.50 6.07
CA SER A 126 -4.70 16.40 5.34
C SER A 126 -3.62 17.00 6.25
N GLN A 127 -2.43 17.25 5.69
CA GLN A 127 -1.37 18.00 6.39
C GLN A 127 -1.68 19.50 6.51
N PHE A 128 -2.56 20.03 5.69
CA PHE A 128 -2.99 21.43 5.78
C PHE A 128 -3.95 21.62 6.95
N LYS A 129 -3.42 22.05 8.08
CA LYS A 129 -4.18 22.19 9.33
C LYS A 129 -4.80 23.59 9.51
N GLU A 130 -4.26 24.59 8.80
CA GLU A 130 -4.74 25.98 8.87
C GLU A 130 -5.47 26.33 7.58
N ILE A 131 -6.76 26.66 7.72
CA ILE A 131 -7.63 27.07 6.63
C ILE A 131 -8.09 28.50 6.89
N PHE A 132 -8.01 29.33 5.86
CA PHE A 132 -8.39 30.74 5.92
C PHE A 132 -9.43 31.07 4.86
N LEU A 133 -10.23 32.12 5.13
CA LEU A 133 -10.97 32.83 4.10
C LEU A 133 -10.14 34.02 3.61
N ARG A 134 -10.07 34.23 2.31
CA ARG A 134 -9.43 35.39 1.68
C ARG A 134 -10.47 36.25 0.99
N ASP A 135 -10.52 37.55 1.32
CA ASP A 135 -11.40 38.49 0.66
C ASP A 135 -10.80 39.02 -0.66
N LYS A 136 -11.56 39.86 -1.36
CA LYS A 136 -11.16 40.47 -2.64
C LYS A 136 -9.95 41.41 -2.53
N GLU A 137 -9.68 41.96 -1.35
CA GLU A 137 -8.52 42.78 -1.06
C GLU A 137 -7.27 41.92 -0.72
N GLY A 138 -7.41 40.59 -0.69
CA GLY A 138 -6.33 39.66 -0.35
C GLY A 138 -6.10 39.48 1.13
N LYS A 139 -6.94 40.06 1.99
CA LYS A 139 -6.85 39.89 3.43
C LYS A 139 -7.38 38.52 3.83
N VAL A 140 -6.67 37.83 4.73
CA VAL A 140 -7.02 36.49 5.20
C VAL A 140 -7.62 36.55 6.62
N TYR A 141 -8.57 35.64 6.87
CA TYR A 141 -9.31 35.54 8.12
C TYR A 141 -9.31 34.09 8.58
N SER A 142 -8.94 33.83 9.82
CA SER A 142 -8.97 32.51 10.42
C SER A 142 -10.40 32.03 10.70
N ILE A 143 -10.69 30.79 10.45
CA ILE A 143 -11.91 30.12 10.90
C ILE A 143 -11.88 30.03 12.44
N ASP A 144 -13.00 30.30 13.09
CA ASP A 144 -13.12 30.22 14.55
C ASP A 144 -13.83 28.93 14.95
N LYS A 145 -15.15 28.87 14.79
CA LYS A 145 -15.96 27.71 15.19
C LYS A 145 -16.77 27.17 14.03
N ILE A 146 -16.85 25.87 13.97
CA ILE A 146 -17.80 25.15 13.11
C ILE A 146 -19.13 25.08 13.85
N LEU A 147 -20.21 25.50 13.18
CA LEU A 147 -21.55 25.65 13.75
C LEU A 147 -22.51 24.56 13.27
N LYS A 148 -22.37 24.14 12.01
CA LYS A 148 -23.09 23.01 11.40
C LYS A 148 -22.17 22.26 10.45
N TYR A 149 -22.37 20.97 10.36
CA TYR A 149 -21.64 20.12 9.41
C TYR A 149 -22.52 18.94 8.96
N SER A 150 -22.48 18.64 7.69
CA SER A 150 -23.13 17.44 7.15
C SER A 150 -22.24 16.79 6.08
N LYS A 151 -21.81 15.56 6.34
CA LYS A 151 -20.99 14.79 5.39
C LYS A 151 -21.79 14.38 4.14
N ASN A 152 -23.00 13.85 4.33
CA ASN A 152 -23.86 13.36 3.23
C ASN A 152 -24.47 14.48 2.40
N ARG A 153 -24.78 15.64 2.99
CA ARG A 153 -25.27 16.83 2.28
C ARG A 153 -24.16 17.76 1.82
N ASP A 154 -22.92 17.43 2.16
CA ASP A 154 -21.69 18.09 1.73
C ASP A 154 -21.70 19.62 1.96
N PHE A 155 -22.05 20.05 3.17
CA PHE A 155 -21.94 21.44 3.57
C PHE A 155 -21.34 21.63 4.97
N ILE A 156 -20.79 22.82 5.20
CA ILE A 156 -20.24 23.26 6.48
C ILE A 156 -20.60 24.73 6.71
N VAL A 157 -21.02 25.05 7.94
CA VAL A 157 -21.30 26.44 8.41
C VAL A 157 -20.35 26.76 9.55
N PHE A 158 -19.70 27.90 9.46
CA PHE A 158 -18.67 28.31 10.43
C PHE A 158 -18.65 29.83 10.66
N SER A 159 -17.95 30.24 11.71
CA SER A 159 -17.66 31.64 12.04
C SER A 159 -16.20 31.99 11.81
N LEU A 160 -15.88 33.26 11.73
CA LEU A 160 -14.50 33.80 11.66
C LEU A 160 -14.05 34.35 13.00
N ARG A 161 -12.76 34.23 13.28
CA ARG A 161 -12.14 34.75 14.49
C ARG A 161 -12.00 36.26 14.40
N HIS A 162 -12.65 36.99 15.33
CA HIS A 162 -12.59 38.44 15.43
C HIS A 162 -12.96 39.20 14.15
N ALA A 163 -13.81 38.61 13.31
CA ALA A 163 -14.24 39.20 12.05
C ALA A 163 -15.74 38.92 11.79
N ALA A 164 -16.37 39.85 11.13
CA ALA A 164 -17.75 39.75 10.63
C ALA A 164 -17.76 40.08 9.14
N ALA A 165 -18.71 39.49 8.40
CA ALA A 165 -18.91 39.82 6.99
C ALA A 165 -19.39 41.30 6.86
N LYS A 166 -18.75 42.04 5.96
CA LYS A 166 -19.18 43.41 5.62
C LYS A 166 -20.57 43.41 4.97
N ARG A 167 -20.82 42.39 4.15
CA ARG A 167 -22.10 42.10 3.52
C ARG A 167 -22.35 40.59 3.52
N TYR A 168 -23.58 40.20 3.41
CA TYR A 168 -24.00 38.80 3.27
C TYR A 168 -25.06 38.68 2.19
N LEU A 169 -25.22 37.50 1.61
CA LEU A 169 -26.14 37.24 0.52
C LEU A 169 -27.53 36.87 1.07
N PRO A 170 -28.60 37.43 0.51
CA PRO A 170 -29.98 37.05 0.86
C PRO A 170 -30.26 35.60 0.35
N LEU A 171 -31.22 34.94 0.99
CA LEU A 171 -31.52 33.54 0.74
C LEU A 171 -32.89 33.35 0.04
N ASN A 172 -32.96 32.56 -1.01
CA ASN A 172 -34.21 32.11 -1.62
C ASN A 172 -34.45 30.62 -1.32
N LYS A 173 -35.42 30.32 -0.47
CA LYS A 173 -35.78 28.96 -0.03
C LYS A 173 -36.64 28.20 -1.03
N ASN A 174 -37.22 28.87 -2.01
CA ASN A 174 -38.22 28.33 -2.96
C ASN A 174 -37.83 28.70 -4.41
N PRO A 175 -36.66 28.22 -4.92
CA PRO A 175 -36.27 28.47 -6.30
C PRO A 175 -37.23 27.77 -7.28
N ARG A 176 -37.31 28.28 -8.51
CA ARG A 176 -38.19 27.75 -9.55
C ARG A 176 -37.37 27.04 -10.63
N LEU A 177 -37.81 25.89 -11.07
CA LEU A 177 -37.25 25.24 -12.26
C LEU A 177 -37.27 26.19 -13.46
N ASN A 178 -36.28 26.02 -14.34
CA ASN A 178 -36.08 26.79 -15.56
C ASN A 178 -35.82 28.29 -15.34
N GLN A 179 -35.55 28.73 -14.11
CA GLN A 179 -35.07 30.10 -13.85
C GLN A 179 -33.60 30.27 -14.19
N LYS A 180 -33.22 31.49 -14.56
CA LYS A 180 -31.82 31.86 -14.72
C LYS A 180 -31.08 31.80 -13.38
N VAL A 181 -29.90 31.21 -13.38
CA VAL A 181 -29.03 31.05 -12.19
C VAL A 181 -27.61 31.49 -12.49
N TYR A 182 -26.87 31.82 -11.43
CA TYR A 182 -25.46 32.22 -11.50
C TYR A 182 -24.63 31.41 -10.51
N ALA A 183 -23.64 30.70 -11.03
CA ALA A 183 -22.62 30.04 -10.21
C ALA A 183 -21.50 31.04 -9.94
N VAL A 184 -21.15 31.21 -8.66
CA VAL A 184 -20.13 32.15 -8.23
C VAL A 184 -19.02 31.39 -7.49
N GLY A 185 -17.76 31.69 -7.80
CA GLY A 185 -16.63 31.10 -7.09
C GLY A 185 -15.29 31.37 -7.74
N ASN A 186 -14.23 30.92 -7.07
CA ASN A 186 -12.84 31.09 -7.50
C ASN A 186 -12.44 29.98 -8.51
N ALA A 187 -12.91 30.10 -9.74
CA ALA A 187 -12.59 29.14 -10.78
C ALA A 187 -11.08 29.09 -11.05
N LEU A 188 -10.46 27.92 -10.86
CA LEU A 188 -9.06 27.66 -11.13
C LEU A 188 -8.07 28.54 -10.33
N GLY A 189 -8.52 29.19 -9.26
CA GLY A 189 -7.66 30.10 -8.47
C GLY A 189 -7.38 31.45 -9.14
N GLU A 190 -8.15 31.82 -10.16
CA GLU A 190 -7.97 33.07 -10.94
C GLU A 190 -8.79 34.26 -10.42
N GLY A 191 -9.44 34.11 -9.25
CA GLY A 191 -10.33 35.08 -8.65
C GLY A 191 -11.79 34.69 -8.74
N ILE A 192 -12.65 35.46 -8.04
CA ILE A 192 -14.10 35.21 -8.00
C ILE A 192 -14.72 35.59 -9.35
N VAL A 193 -15.32 34.60 -9.99
CA VAL A 193 -16.04 34.75 -11.26
C VAL A 193 -17.52 34.44 -11.09
N VAL A 194 -18.36 35.05 -11.95
CA VAL A 194 -19.80 34.84 -12.00
C VAL A 194 -20.15 34.27 -13.39
N ARG A 195 -20.77 33.10 -13.43
CA ARG A 195 -21.15 32.41 -14.68
C ARG A 195 -22.63 32.09 -14.67
N ASP A 196 -23.32 32.40 -15.76
CA ASP A 196 -24.74 32.21 -15.88
C ASP A 196 -25.15 30.88 -16.51
N GLY A 197 -26.37 30.46 -16.24
CA GLY A 197 -26.99 29.26 -16.76
C GLY A 197 -28.44 29.13 -16.30
N LEU A 198 -28.98 27.94 -16.34
CA LEU A 198 -30.36 27.62 -15.98
C LEU A 198 -30.43 26.58 -14.88
N TYR A 199 -31.41 26.67 -14.02
CA TYR A 199 -31.82 25.61 -13.11
C TYR A 199 -32.59 24.55 -13.94
N THR A 200 -31.98 23.41 -14.21
CA THR A 200 -32.51 22.47 -15.21
C THR A 200 -33.41 21.39 -14.62
N SER A 201 -33.10 20.89 -13.44
CA SER A 201 -33.89 19.82 -12.82
C SER A 201 -33.50 19.59 -11.32
N ASP A 202 -34.41 18.89 -10.64
CA ASP A 202 -34.13 18.25 -9.35
C ASP A 202 -33.76 16.80 -9.57
N THR A 203 -32.72 16.32 -8.88
CA THR A 203 -32.30 14.92 -8.93
C THR A 203 -32.26 14.37 -7.51
N PRO A 204 -32.93 13.25 -7.21
CA PRO A 204 -32.82 12.62 -5.90
C PRO A 204 -31.37 12.32 -5.55
N GLU A 205 -31.05 12.44 -4.29
CA GLU A 205 -29.76 12.04 -3.75
C GLU A 205 -29.57 10.54 -3.97
N GLU A 206 -28.33 10.11 -4.27
CA GLU A 206 -28.01 8.79 -4.82
C GLU A 206 -28.10 7.65 -3.80
N GLU A 207 -27.99 7.97 -2.50
CA GLU A 207 -27.88 6.93 -1.47
C GLU A 207 -29.21 6.56 -0.82
N GLU A 208 -29.98 7.55 -0.36
CA GLU A 208 -31.21 7.33 0.39
C GLU A 208 -32.42 8.05 -0.25
N GLY A 209 -32.18 8.98 -1.17
CA GLY A 209 -33.24 9.73 -1.86
C GLY A 209 -34.03 10.69 -0.97
N GLU A 210 -33.57 10.95 0.27
CA GLU A 210 -34.27 11.78 1.25
C GLU A 210 -34.40 13.25 0.86
N TRP A 211 -33.52 13.73 -0.01
CA TRP A 211 -33.45 15.09 -0.50
C TRP A 211 -33.01 15.12 -1.94
N LYS A 212 -33.04 16.32 -2.60
CA LYS A 212 -32.75 16.44 -4.02
C LYS A 212 -31.66 17.46 -4.27
N TRP A 213 -30.76 17.12 -5.20
CA TRP A 213 -29.80 18.04 -5.78
C TRP A 213 -30.46 19.02 -6.71
N ILE A 214 -29.99 20.27 -6.74
CA ILE A 214 -30.22 21.21 -7.82
C ILE A 214 -29.26 20.86 -8.95
N ARG A 215 -29.77 20.59 -10.16
CA ARG A 215 -28.95 20.51 -11.37
C ARG A 215 -29.03 21.81 -12.14
N PHE A 216 -27.90 22.29 -12.61
CA PHE A 216 -27.82 23.56 -13.33
C PHE A 216 -26.76 23.53 -14.43
N SER A 217 -26.93 24.40 -15.46
CA SER A 217 -26.08 24.45 -16.66
C SER A 217 -25.02 25.55 -16.62
N ALA A 218 -25.00 26.44 -15.61
CA ALA A 218 -23.94 27.44 -15.47
C ALA A 218 -22.58 26.73 -15.35
N ALA A 219 -21.56 27.17 -16.10
CA ALA A 219 -20.27 26.53 -16.11
C ALA A 219 -19.62 26.58 -14.71
N ALA A 220 -19.19 25.43 -14.18
CA ALA A 220 -18.43 25.33 -12.93
C ALA A 220 -17.10 24.61 -13.22
N SER A 221 -16.05 25.03 -12.53
CA SER A 221 -14.69 24.51 -12.61
C SER A 221 -14.16 24.24 -11.21
N PRO A 222 -13.09 23.44 -11.03
CA PRO A 222 -12.41 23.31 -9.76
C PRO A 222 -12.15 24.70 -9.15
N GLY A 223 -12.42 24.85 -7.85
CA GLY A 223 -12.38 26.12 -7.15
C GLY A 223 -13.76 26.77 -6.95
N ASN A 224 -14.76 26.46 -7.77
CA ASN A 224 -16.15 26.95 -7.54
C ASN A 224 -16.85 26.18 -6.41
N SER A 225 -16.36 25.03 -6.01
CA SER A 225 -16.90 24.24 -4.90
C SER A 225 -17.02 25.08 -3.63
N GLY A 226 -18.19 25.01 -2.98
CA GLY A 226 -18.50 25.80 -1.79
C GLY A 226 -19.02 27.19 -2.07
N GLY A 227 -18.97 27.67 -3.32
CA GLY A 227 -19.52 28.97 -3.70
C GLY A 227 -21.05 28.98 -3.80
N PRO A 228 -21.69 30.15 -3.80
CA PRO A 228 -23.14 30.26 -3.90
C PRO A 228 -23.63 30.02 -5.34
N LEU A 229 -24.74 29.29 -5.46
CA LEU A 229 -25.61 29.31 -6.63
C LEU A 229 -26.72 30.33 -6.39
N LEU A 230 -26.79 31.36 -7.24
CA LEU A 230 -27.68 32.50 -7.06
C LEU A 230 -28.85 32.45 -8.08
N ASP A 231 -30.00 32.99 -7.69
CA ASP A 231 -31.08 33.33 -8.61
C ASP A 231 -30.80 34.64 -9.37
N GLN A 232 -31.71 35.02 -10.27
CA GLN A 232 -31.63 36.28 -11.06
C GLN A 232 -31.63 37.56 -10.25
N ASN A 233 -32.01 37.50 -8.94
CA ASN A 233 -32.03 38.65 -8.00
C ASN A 233 -30.81 38.68 -7.11
N GLY A 234 -29.89 37.71 -7.25
CA GLY A 234 -28.70 37.56 -6.41
C GLY A 234 -28.95 36.86 -5.07
N ASN A 235 -30.13 36.21 -4.90
CA ASN A 235 -30.39 35.43 -3.68
C ASN A 235 -29.80 34.02 -3.82
N VAL A 236 -29.23 33.48 -2.74
CA VAL A 236 -28.67 32.16 -2.69
C VAL A 236 -29.78 31.11 -2.72
N ILE A 237 -29.71 30.21 -3.68
CA ILE A 237 -30.59 29.03 -3.80
C ILE A 237 -29.89 27.72 -3.44
N GLY A 238 -28.55 27.70 -3.49
CA GLY A 238 -27.77 26.50 -3.16
C GLY A 238 -26.27 26.76 -3.05
N ILE A 239 -25.53 25.68 -2.76
CA ILE A 239 -24.07 25.63 -2.68
C ILE A 239 -23.55 24.81 -3.85
N VAL A 240 -22.66 25.37 -4.67
CA VAL A 240 -22.03 24.67 -5.81
C VAL A 240 -21.10 23.58 -5.28
N LEU A 241 -21.24 22.36 -5.79
CA LEU A 241 -20.44 21.23 -5.34
C LEU A 241 -19.57 20.61 -6.43
N ARG A 242 -20.19 19.97 -7.41
CA ARG A 242 -19.48 19.12 -8.38
C ARG A 242 -20.08 19.23 -9.79
N LYS A 243 -19.26 18.88 -10.78
CA LYS A 243 -19.69 18.70 -12.17
C LYS A 243 -20.17 17.26 -12.37
N SER A 244 -21.20 17.07 -13.23
CA SER A 244 -21.57 15.74 -13.72
C SER A 244 -20.42 15.15 -14.55
N PRO A 245 -20.04 13.88 -14.34
CA PRO A 245 -18.99 13.25 -15.14
C PRO A 245 -19.44 12.96 -16.60
N SER A 246 -20.74 12.84 -16.86
CA SER A 246 -21.29 12.41 -18.14
C SER A 246 -22.03 13.51 -18.92
N GLU A 247 -22.28 14.67 -18.31
CA GLU A 247 -23.07 15.76 -18.89
C GLU A 247 -22.45 17.12 -18.57
N ASN A 248 -22.76 18.13 -19.38
CA ASN A 248 -22.39 19.53 -19.11
C ASN A 248 -23.31 20.19 -18.08
N LEU A 249 -23.66 19.45 -17.02
CA LEU A 249 -24.44 19.92 -15.90
C LEU A 249 -23.65 19.86 -14.61
N ASN A 250 -24.03 20.70 -13.65
CA ASN A 250 -23.42 20.78 -12.36
C ASN A 250 -24.45 20.55 -11.26
N TYR A 251 -23.99 20.22 -10.05
CA TYR A 251 -24.82 19.92 -8.91
C TYR A 251 -24.60 20.96 -7.79
N ALA A 252 -25.69 21.35 -7.14
CA ALA A 252 -25.65 22.16 -5.93
C ALA A 252 -26.57 21.58 -4.85
N VAL A 253 -26.16 21.71 -3.60
CA VAL A 253 -27.03 21.45 -2.45
C VAL A 253 -28.00 22.62 -2.29
N PRO A 254 -29.32 22.39 -2.17
CA PRO A 254 -30.27 23.45 -1.88
C PRO A 254 -29.94 24.17 -0.56
N ILE A 255 -29.99 25.49 -0.54
CA ILE A 255 -29.76 26.25 0.69
C ILE A 255 -30.74 25.87 1.80
N LEU A 256 -31.92 25.40 1.44
CA LEU A 256 -32.94 24.91 2.37
C LEU A 256 -32.43 23.78 3.25
N GLU A 257 -31.58 22.88 2.71
CA GLU A 257 -31.01 21.76 3.46
C GLU A 257 -30.03 22.23 4.56
N VAL A 258 -29.28 23.31 4.28
CA VAL A 258 -28.41 23.98 5.29
C VAL A 258 -29.26 24.63 6.40
N LEU A 259 -30.37 25.27 6.02
CA LEU A 259 -31.26 25.93 6.97
C LEU A 259 -32.01 24.96 7.86
N LYS A 260 -32.47 23.83 7.32
CA LYS A 260 -33.16 22.75 8.05
C LYS A 260 -32.23 21.97 8.99
N ALA A 261 -30.93 21.95 8.72
CA ALA A 261 -29.98 21.23 9.54
C ALA A 261 -29.96 21.75 10.98
N ARG A 262 -29.88 20.82 11.94
CA ARG A 262 -29.84 21.13 13.36
C ARG A 262 -28.65 22.02 13.70
N GLN A 263 -28.89 23.04 14.51
CA GLN A 263 -27.85 23.93 15.00
C GLN A 263 -26.95 23.17 15.97
N ASN A 264 -25.67 23.45 15.96
CA ASN A 264 -24.67 22.88 16.85
C ASN A 264 -24.52 21.35 16.77
N VAL A 265 -24.75 20.77 15.59
CA VAL A 265 -24.59 19.35 15.34
C VAL A 265 -23.81 19.13 14.03
N ALA A 266 -22.83 18.25 14.11
CA ALA A 266 -22.19 17.67 12.94
C ALA A 266 -22.79 16.29 12.66
N VAL A 267 -23.33 16.09 11.46
CA VAL A 267 -23.92 14.83 11.01
C VAL A 267 -22.95 14.13 10.07
N VAL A 268 -22.49 12.94 10.46
CA VAL A 268 -21.67 12.06 9.64
C VAL A 268 -22.52 10.87 9.24
N GLN A 269 -23.00 10.90 8.00
CA GLN A 269 -23.68 9.77 7.38
C GLN A 269 -23.02 9.52 6.04
N THR A 270 -22.40 8.36 5.88
CA THR A 270 -21.66 8.03 4.67
C THR A 270 -21.51 6.51 4.53
N LYS A 271 -21.62 6.00 3.29
CA LYS A 271 -21.25 4.63 2.99
C LYS A 271 -19.73 4.51 2.94
N VAL A 272 -19.18 3.78 3.87
CA VAL A 272 -17.76 3.47 3.91
C VAL A 272 -17.54 2.12 3.26
N ARG A 273 -16.64 2.09 2.29
CA ARG A 273 -16.15 0.85 1.67
C ARG A 273 -14.72 0.61 2.14
N TYR A 274 -14.51 -0.49 2.82
CA TYR A 274 -13.17 -1.01 3.03
C TYR A 274 -12.81 -2.00 1.92
N PHE A 275 -11.64 -1.86 1.36
CA PHE A 275 -11.18 -2.67 0.24
C PHE A 275 -9.72 -3.07 0.43
N LEU A 276 -9.48 -4.37 0.61
CA LEU A 276 -8.15 -4.96 0.58
C LEU A 276 -7.75 -5.22 -0.88
N ASP A 277 -7.07 -4.26 -1.47
CA ASP A 277 -6.79 -4.15 -2.90
C ASP A 277 -6.10 -5.40 -3.47
N ASN A 278 -5.04 -5.88 -2.82
CA ASN A 278 -4.29 -7.04 -3.31
C ASN A 278 -5.03 -8.38 -3.11
N MET A 279 -6.10 -8.42 -2.30
CA MET A 279 -6.87 -9.63 -2.00
C MET A 279 -8.25 -9.65 -2.66
N ASP A 280 -8.62 -8.58 -3.37
CA ASP A 280 -9.96 -8.40 -3.98
C ASP A 280 -11.11 -8.62 -2.98
N MET A 281 -10.88 -8.25 -1.71
CA MET A 281 -11.86 -8.37 -0.63
C MET A 281 -12.46 -7.02 -0.30
N THR A 282 -13.77 -6.96 -0.13
CA THR A 282 -14.46 -5.70 0.16
C THR A 282 -15.55 -5.87 1.22
N LYS A 283 -15.63 -4.90 2.11
CA LYS A 283 -16.72 -4.72 3.08
C LYS A 283 -17.32 -3.34 2.92
N ARG A 284 -18.65 -3.23 2.99
CA ARG A 284 -19.36 -1.94 2.90
C ARG A 284 -20.37 -1.85 4.02
N GLU A 285 -20.31 -0.76 4.76
CA GLU A 285 -21.31 -0.42 5.78
C GLU A 285 -21.56 1.09 5.80
N THR A 286 -22.72 1.50 6.32
CA THR A 286 -23.05 2.91 6.50
C THR A 286 -22.63 3.37 7.89
N LEU A 287 -21.71 4.31 7.96
CA LEU A 287 -21.40 5.04 9.18
C LEU A 287 -22.47 6.09 9.42
N LYS A 288 -23.14 6.05 10.59
CA LYS A 288 -24.05 7.10 11.07
C LYS A 288 -23.58 7.55 12.45
N LYS A 289 -23.17 8.82 12.57
CA LYS A 289 -22.68 9.41 13.81
C LYS A 289 -23.02 10.88 13.88
N GLU A 290 -23.28 11.38 15.10
CA GLU A 290 -23.44 12.79 15.39
C GLU A 290 -22.36 13.25 16.35
N VAL A 291 -21.88 14.47 16.14
CA VAL A 291 -20.86 15.12 16.96
C VAL A 291 -21.39 16.49 17.40
N ASN A 292 -21.22 16.80 18.67
CA ASN A 292 -21.64 18.10 19.22
C ASN A 292 -20.75 19.22 18.71
N LEU A 293 -21.38 20.35 18.34
CA LEU A 293 -20.77 21.59 17.96
C LEU A 293 -21.22 22.69 18.97
N PRO A 294 -20.62 23.88 19.05
CA PRO A 294 -19.52 24.34 18.18
C PRO A 294 -18.16 23.81 18.60
N LYS A 295 -17.29 23.57 17.61
CA LYS A 295 -15.88 23.16 17.77
C LYS A 295 -14.99 24.00 16.86
N THR A 296 -13.72 24.12 17.19
CA THR A 296 -12.72 24.60 16.22
C THR A 296 -12.58 23.60 15.08
N TYR A 297 -12.03 24.03 13.94
CA TYR A 297 -11.75 23.13 12.83
C TYR A 297 -10.86 21.96 13.26
N GLY A 298 -9.76 22.21 13.99
CA GLY A 298 -8.85 21.18 14.45
C GLY A 298 -9.47 20.15 15.41
N GLU A 299 -10.35 20.59 16.32
CA GLU A 299 -11.10 19.70 17.21
C GLU A 299 -12.04 18.78 16.42
N LEU A 300 -12.77 19.34 15.46
CA LEU A 300 -13.67 18.56 14.59
C LEU A 300 -12.88 17.61 13.68
N ASP A 301 -11.82 18.09 13.02
CA ASP A 301 -10.94 17.29 12.18
C ASP A 301 -10.39 16.07 12.94
N SER A 302 -9.87 16.28 14.14
CA SER A 302 -9.30 15.21 14.97
C SER A 302 -10.36 14.18 15.39
N GLU A 303 -11.56 14.64 15.78
CA GLU A 303 -12.64 13.74 16.20
C GLU A 303 -13.20 12.92 15.02
N LEU A 304 -13.38 13.56 13.86
CA LEU A 304 -13.84 12.85 12.65
C LEU A 304 -12.80 11.86 12.14
N ASN A 305 -11.51 12.21 12.19
CA ASN A 305 -10.42 11.28 11.86
C ASN A 305 -10.45 10.06 12.77
N MET A 306 -10.63 10.26 14.07
CA MET A 306 -10.73 9.15 15.03
C MET A 306 -11.95 8.25 14.75
N ILE A 307 -13.13 8.84 14.49
CA ILE A 307 -14.36 8.11 14.15
C ILE A 307 -14.14 7.28 12.87
N MET A 308 -13.58 7.87 11.82
CA MET A 308 -13.33 7.20 10.55
C MET A 308 -12.30 6.08 10.70
N ALA A 309 -11.22 6.31 11.44
CA ALA A 309 -10.20 5.29 11.69
C ALA A 309 -10.74 4.11 12.47
N GLN A 310 -11.52 4.34 13.54
CA GLN A 310 -12.17 3.27 14.32
C GLN A 310 -13.17 2.48 13.48
N PHE A 311 -13.94 3.16 12.62
CA PHE A 311 -14.89 2.49 11.75
C PHE A 311 -14.21 1.67 10.66
N SER A 312 -13.15 2.19 10.05
CA SER A 312 -12.32 1.47 9.06
C SER A 312 -11.65 0.23 9.68
N ASP A 313 -11.12 0.35 10.90
CA ASP A 313 -10.53 -0.77 11.65
C ASP A 313 -11.57 -1.86 11.96
N LYS A 314 -12.81 -1.44 12.36
CA LYS A 314 -13.92 -2.38 12.51
C LYS A 314 -14.22 -3.13 11.21
N LEU A 315 -14.35 -2.41 10.08
CA LEU A 315 -14.63 -3.03 8.77
C LEU A 315 -13.53 -4.02 8.36
N LEU A 316 -12.27 -3.66 8.60
CA LEU A 316 -11.15 -4.58 8.35
C LEU A 316 -11.24 -5.83 9.21
N LYS A 317 -11.47 -5.69 10.51
CA LYS A 317 -11.62 -6.83 11.43
C LYS A 317 -12.77 -7.74 11.02
N ASP A 318 -13.94 -7.18 10.70
CA ASP A 318 -15.09 -7.92 10.24
C ASP A 318 -14.81 -8.65 8.92
N LEU A 319 -14.12 -7.98 7.99
CA LEU A 319 -13.71 -8.57 6.71
C LEU A 319 -12.77 -9.76 6.89
N LEU A 320 -11.77 -9.63 7.76
CA LEU A 320 -10.84 -10.72 8.07
C LEU A 320 -11.54 -11.88 8.80
N ALA A 321 -12.45 -11.58 9.73
CA ALA A 321 -13.21 -12.60 10.45
C ALA A 321 -14.15 -13.39 9.50
N GLU A 322 -14.82 -12.72 8.58
CA GLU A 322 -15.69 -13.36 7.58
C GLU A 322 -14.92 -14.27 6.61
N ASN A 323 -13.63 -14.01 6.42
CA ASN A 323 -12.77 -14.76 5.51
C ASN A 323 -11.71 -15.60 6.24
N GLN A 324 -11.81 -15.75 7.56
CA GLN A 324 -10.77 -16.39 8.38
C GLN A 324 -10.41 -17.79 7.89
N ASP A 325 -11.39 -18.63 7.60
CA ASP A 325 -11.16 -20.03 7.18
C ASP A 325 -10.44 -20.12 5.83
N SER A 326 -10.63 -19.11 4.97
CA SER A 326 -9.95 -19.06 3.68
C SER A 326 -8.56 -18.43 3.77
N LEU A 327 -8.37 -17.43 4.62
CA LEU A 327 -7.08 -16.73 4.79
C LEU A 327 -6.16 -17.47 5.76
N PHE A 328 -6.71 -17.97 6.86
CA PHE A 328 -5.95 -18.57 7.96
C PHE A 328 -6.52 -19.93 8.35
N PRO A 329 -6.45 -20.95 7.48
CA PRO A 329 -7.11 -22.24 7.69
C PRO A 329 -6.62 -23.02 8.93
N ASN A 330 -5.50 -22.61 9.52
CA ASN A 330 -4.95 -23.21 10.75
C ASN A 330 -4.94 -22.22 11.93
N GLY A 331 -5.78 -21.17 11.88
CA GLY A 331 -5.87 -20.12 12.90
C GLY A 331 -5.12 -18.83 12.55
N PRO A 332 -5.28 -17.76 13.33
CA PRO A 332 -4.63 -16.48 13.08
C PRO A 332 -3.13 -16.62 12.91
N GLY A 333 -2.57 -15.99 11.88
CA GLY A 333 -1.15 -16.05 11.55
C GLY A 333 -0.69 -17.35 10.89
N SER A 334 -1.59 -18.27 10.56
CA SER A 334 -1.26 -19.53 9.91
C SER A 334 -1.75 -19.57 8.46
N THR A 335 -1.16 -18.74 7.63
CA THR A 335 -1.35 -18.89 6.18
C THR A 335 -0.67 -20.16 5.68
N ARG A 336 -1.21 -20.79 4.64
CA ARG A 336 -0.53 -21.92 3.99
C ARG A 336 0.69 -21.49 3.16
N LEU A 337 1.36 -20.41 3.56
CA LEU A 337 2.50 -19.84 2.87
C LEU A 337 3.59 -20.84 2.46
N PHE A 338 3.60 -22.06 3.05
CA PHE A 338 4.83 -22.81 3.15
C PHE A 338 4.69 -24.29 2.75
N HIS A 339 3.64 -24.66 2.03
CA HIS A 339 3.55 -26.04 1.49
C HIS A 339 4.37 -26.28 0.22
N LYS A 340 4.88 -25.22 -0.40
CA LYS A 340 5.84 -25.30 -1.52
C LYS A 340 7.06 -24.45 -1.16
N SER A 341 8.26 -24.96 -1.32
CA SER A 341 9.47 -24.16 -1.29
C SER A 341 9.50 -23.28 -2.53
N TYR A 342 9.22 -22.01 -2.37
CA TYR A 342 9.39 -21.04 -3.44
C TYR A 342 10.81 -20.47 -3.36
N GLU A 343 11.54 -20.57 -4.47
CA GLU A 343 12.81 -19.86 -4.59
C GLU A 343 12.52 -18.40 -4.96
N ALA A 344 12.60 -17.49 -3.97
CA ALA A 344 12.32 -16.10 -4.24
C ALA A 344 13.25 -15.16 -3.49
N VAL A 345 14.17 -14.59 -4.21
CA VAL A 345 14.93 -13.41 -3.76
C VAL A 345 14.02 -12.18 -3.80
N PHE A 346 13.14 -12.08 -4.79
CA PHE A 346 12.17 -10.99 -4.93
C PHE A 346 10.85 -11.35 -4.22
N PRO A 347 10.28 -10.45 -3.41
CA PRO A 347 9.10 -10.73 -2.63
C PRO A 347 7.87 -10.97 -3.52
N HIS A 348 7.02 -11.90 -3.11
CA HIS A 348 5.73 -12.15 -3.72
C HIS A 348 4.68 -12.48 -2.67
N LEU A 349 3.43 -12.28 -3.02
CA LEU A 349 2.30 -12.64 -2.17
C LEU A 349 1.89 -14.08 -2.44
N ILE A 350 1.60 -14.83 -1.37
CA ILE A 350 0.95 -16.13 -1.48
C ILE A 350 -0.46 -15.98 -0.93
N MET A 351 -1.44 -16.18 -1.79
CA MET A 351 -2.84 -16.01 -1.45
C MET A 351 -3.69 -17.11 -2.06
N LYS A 352 -4.88 -17.30 -1.49
CA LYS A 352 -5.88 -18.20 -2.05
C LYS A 352 -6.56 -17.55 -3.24
N GLY A 353 -6.51 -18.19 -4.40
CA GLY A 353 -7.20 -17.76 -5.61
C GLY A 353 -8.71 -17.95 -5.52
N LYS A 354 -9.44 -17.41 -6.50
CA LYS A 354 -10.91 -17.55 -6.62
C LYS A 354 -11.36 -18.99 -6.84
N ASP A 355 -10.48 -19.83 -7.37
CA ASP A 355 -10.66 -21.27 -7.55
C ASP A 355 -10.44 -22.10 -6.27
N GLY A 356 -10.08 -21.44 -5.18
CA GLY A 356 -9.80 -22.06 -3.88
C GLY A 356 -8.38 -22.60 -3.73
N ASN A 357 -7.53 -22.48 -4.75
CA ASN A 357 -6.13 -22.90 -4.70
C ASN A 357 -5.21 -21.81 -4.14
N TRP A 358 -4.09 -22.20 -3.55
CA TRP A 358 -3.06 -21.27 -3.08
C TRP A 358 -2.04 -21.01 -4.18
N ASP A 359 -1.93 -19.76 -4.60
CA ASP A 359 -1.06 -19.32 -5.68
C ASP A 359 -0.10 -18.22 -5.25
N ALA A 360 1.05 -18.16 -5.93
CA ALA A 360 2.02 -17.10 -5.77
C ALA A 360 1.72 -15.97 -6.76
N TYR A 361 1.56 -14.76 -6.22
CA TYR A 361 1.31 -13.53 -6.99
C TYR A 361 2.59 -12.72 -7.05
N TYR A 362 3.16 -12.65 -8.24
CA TYR A 362 4.40 -11.92 -8.49
C TYR A 362 4.12 -10.47 -8.91
N PRO A 363 4.91 -9.51 -8.39
CA PRO A 363 4.86 -8.14 -8.89
C PRO A 363 5.14 -8.09 -10.39
N SER A 364 4.36 -7.32 -11.12
CA SER A 364 4.51 -7.11 -12.56
C SER A 364 5.38 -5.89 -12.86
N GLY A 365 5.86 -5.77 -14.11
CA GLY A 365 6.69 -4.66 -14.55
C GLY A 365 8.01 -4.57 -13.80
N THR A 366 8.58 -5.71 -13.44
CA THR A 366 9.84 -5.79 -12.67
C THR A 366 10.97 -5.08 -13.40
N ARG A 367 11.68 -4.23 -12.66
CA ARG A 367 12.83 -3.46 -13.12
C ARG A 367 13.98 -3.61 -12.15
N ASP A 368 15.18 -3.46 -12.69
CA ASP A 368 16.43 -3.47 -11.96
C ASP A 368 17.13 -2.13 -12.11
N ALA A 369 17.72 -1.66 -11.01
CA ALA A 369 18.55 -0.46 -11.01
C ALA A 369 19.83 -0.70 -10.21
N ASP A 370 20.96 -0.27 -10.75
CA ASP A 370 22.25 -0.26 -10.08
C ASP A 370 22.33 0.91 -9.10
N LEU A 371 22.61 0.60 -7.83
CA LEU A 371 22.82 1.60 -6.78
C LEU A 371 24.30 1.96 -6.57
N GLY A 372 25.21 1.34 -7.33
CA GLY A 372 26.66 1.46 -7.21
C GLY A 372 27.25 0.50 -6.18
N LYS A 373 28.55 0.16 -6.35
CA LYS A 373 29.32 -0.78 -5.53
C LYS A 373 28.52 -2.03 -5.14
N ASN A 374 27.99 -2.71 -6.16
CA ASN A 374 27.18 -3.93 -6.03
C ASN A 374 25.85 -3.78 -5.27
N GLY A 375 25.45 -2.56 -4.91
CA GLY A 375 24.10 -2.28 -4.45
C GLY A 375 23.11 -2.39 -5.60
N ARG A 376 21.91 -2.93 -5.34
CA ARG A 376 20.88 -3.19 -6.36
C ARG A 376 19.49 -2.89 -5.84
N LEU A 377 18.65 -2.32 -6.68
CA LEU A 377 17.23 -2.19 -6.43
C LEU A 377 16.47 -2.98 -7.49
N MET A 378 15.77 -4.02 -7.07
CA MET A 378 14.74 -4.69 -7.88
C MET A 378 13.38 -4.22 -7.41
N TYR A 379 12.50 -3.81 -8.32
CA TYR A 379 11.14 -3.41 -7.95
C TYR A 379 10.12 -3.77 -9.02
N GLY A 380 8.88 -3.98 -8.58
CA GLY A 380 7.72 -4.25 -9.41
C GLY A 380 6.44 -3.88 -8.67
N THR A 381 5.29 -3.96 -9.34
CA THR A 381 4.00 -3.57 -8.76
C THR A 381 3.02 -4.73 -8.74
N LEU A 382 2.29 -4.84 -7.65
CA LEU A 382 1.10 -5.69 -7.55
C LEU A 382 -0.03 -4.81 -7.01
N ALA A 383 -1.09 -4.64 -7.81
CA ALA A 383 -2.14 -3.65 -7.57
C ALA A 383 -1.53 -2.26 -7.30
N SER A 384 -1.86 -1.61 -6.18
CA SER A 384 -1.34 -0.28 -5.80
C SER A 384 -0.05 -0.31 -4.97
N THR A 385 0.50 -1.50 -4.69
CA THR A 385 1.70 -1.68 -3.87
C THR A 385 2.93 -1.90 -4.75
N VAL A 386 3.99 -1.15 -4.46
CA VAL A 386 5.32 -1.38 -5.04
C VAL A 386 6.09 -2.32 -4.11
N PHE A 387 6.54 -3.44 -4.66
CA PHE A 387 7.40 -4.39 -3.97
C PHE A 387 8.83 -4.21 -4.42
N MET A 388 9.77 -4.25 -3.48
CA MET A 388 11.18 -4.07 -3.78
C MET A 388 12.04 -5.06 -3.00
N TYR A 389 13.17 -5.41 -3.60
CA TYR A 389 14.34 -5.93 -2.91
C TYR A 389 15.45 -4.89 -3.05
N VAL A 390 15.93 -4.39 -1.92
CA VAL A 390 17.03 -3.42 -1.86
C VAL A 390 18.25 -4.11 -1.30
N ARG A 391 19.22 -4.42 -2.16
CA ARG A 391 20.56 -4.82 -1.72
C ARG A 391 21.36 -3.57 -1.39
N LYS A 392 21.89 -3.51 -0.17
CA LYS A 392 22.72 -2.37 0.24
C LYS A 392 24.02 -2.31 -0.58
N PRO A 393 24.52 -1.12 -0.91
CA PRO A 393 25.90 -0.94 -1.34
C PRO A 393 26.91 -1.44 -0.30
N ASP A 394 28.04 -2.00 -0.75
CA ASP A 394 29.06 -2.60 0.13
C ASP A 394 29.77 -1.58 1.04
N ASP A 395 29.78 -0.29 0.63
CA ASP A 395 30.36 0.82 1.38
C ASP A 395 29.42 1.42 2.44
N ILE A 396 28.20 0.94 2.53
CA ILE A 396 27.23 1.36 3.55
C ILE A 396 27.17 0.27 4.65
N PRO A 397 27.55 0.57 5.92
CA PRO A 397 27.36 -0.36 7.02
C PRO A 397 25.89 -0.73 7.20
N LEU A 398 25.60 -1.99 7.57
CA LEU A 398 24.23 -2.49 7.72
C LEU A 398 23.43 -1.70 8.76
N GLU A 399 24.06 -1.34 9.88
CA GLU A 399 23.46 -0.51 10.93
C GLU A 399 22.98 0.85 10.39
N LYS A 400 23.82 1.50 9.58
CA LYS A 400 23.48 2.78 8.96
C LYS A 400 22.38 2.61 7.91
N PHE A 401 22.43 1.53 7.11
CA PHE A 401 21.40 1.23 6.11
C PHE A 401 20.01 1.08 6.72
N TYR A 402 19.92 0.42 7.88
CA TYR A 402 18.65 0.28 8.59
C TYR A 402 18.30 1.50 9.47
N GLY A 403 19.31 2.17 10.05
CA GLY A 403 19.08 3.29 10.99
C GLY A 403 18.76 4.61 10.32
N ASP A 404 19.40 4.91 9.18
CA ASP A 404 19.26 6.20 8.48
C ASP A 404 18.14 6.15 7.43
N SER A 405 16.98 6.66 7.81
CA SER A 405 15.80 6.68 6.93
C SER A 405 15.98 7.57 5.69
N LYS A 406 16.78 8.65 5.80
CA LYS A 406 17.09 9.52 4.67
C LYS A 406 17.94 8.78 3.65
N GLN A 407 19.05 8.18 4.09
CA GLN A 407 19.93 7.42 3.20
C GLN A 407 19.20 6.27 2.52
N PHE A 408 18.35 5.56 3.25
CA PHE A 408 17.50 4.50 2.70
C PHE A 408 16.61 5.01 1.57
N MET A 409 15.88 6.12 1.79
CA MET A 409 14.97 6.67 0.79
C MET A 409 15.74 7.26 -0.40
N ASP A 410 16.90 7.87 -0.18
CA ASP A 410 17.74 8.39 -1.26
C ASP A 410 18.21 7.24 -2.21
N LEU A 411 18.50 6.04 -1.67
CA LEU A 411 18.79 4.84 -2.47
C LEU A 411 17.56 4.40 -3.29
N VAL A 412 16.38 4.39 -2.67
CA VAL A 412 15.13 4.05 -3.38
C VAL A 412 14.85 5.04 -4.50
N LEU A 413 15.02 6.34 -4.26
CA LEU A 413 14.86 7.39 -5.28
C LEU A 413 15.89 7.30 -6.40
N LYS A 414 17.13 6.93 -6.08
CA LYS A 414 18.18 6.74 -7.08
C LYS A 414 17.80 5.66 -8.09
N GLY A 415 17.24 4.54 -7.65
CA GLY A 415 16.85 3.42 -8.50
C GLY A 415 15.46 3.53 -9.10
N GLY A 416 14.45 3.95 -8.32
CA GLY A 416 13.04 3.96 -8.71
C GLY A 416 12.55 5.26 -9.36
N GLY A 417 13.20 6.38 -9.04
CA GLY A 417 12.90 7.72 -9.57
C GLY A 417 11.55 8.29 -9.12
N ARG A 418 11.55 9.57 -8.73
CA ARG A 418 10.34 10.40 -8.56
C ARG A 418 10.62 11.77 -9.14
N SER A 419 9.59 12.40 -9.70
CA SER A 419 9.73 13.71 -10.29
C SER A 419 8.60 14.63 -9.84
N ARG A 420 8.90 15.92 -9.79
CA ARG A 420 7.91 17.00 -9.62
C ARG A 420 7.69 17.65 -10.97
N ALA A 421 6.43 17.71 -11.39
CA ALA A 421 6.03 18.42 -12.58
C ALA A 421 5.95 19.93 -12.30
N ILE A 422 6.61 20.75 -13.13
CA ILE A 422 6.55 22.21 -13.12
C ILE A 422 6.35 22.68 -14.55
N GLY A 423 5.16 23.19 -14.86
CA GLY A 423 4.79 23.50 -16.24
C GLY A 423 4.89 22.25 -17.13
N THR A 424 5.74 22.30 -18.13
CA THR A 424 5.99 21.19 -19.05
C THR A 424 7.17 20.30 -18.66
N GLU A 425 7.90 20.64 -17.60
CA GLU A 425 9.09 19.90 -17.16
C GLU A 425 8.80 18.96 -15.97
N ASN A 426 9.48 17.81 -15.98
CA ASN A 426 9.51 16.87 -14.86
C ASN A 426 10.91 16.87 -14.24
N ILE A 427 11.05 17.43 -13.04
CA ILE A 427 12.33 17.57 -12.35
C ILE A 427 12.46 16.41 -11.34
N LYS A 428 13.55 15.65 -11.47
CA LYS A 428 13.79 14.50 -10.59
C LYS A 428 14.02 14.94 -9.15
N ILE A 429 13.34 14.27 -8.21
CA ILE A 429 13.55 14.42 -6.77
C ILE A 429 14.72 13.51 -6.38
N THR A 430 15.75 14.07 -5.76
CA THR A 430 16.94 13.35 -5.32
C THR A 430 16.93 13.00 -3.84
N SER A 431 16.19 13.76 -3.02
CA SER A 431 15.97 13.44 -1.61
C SER A 431 14.65 14.00 -1.12
N ILE A 432 14.00 13.29 -0.21
CA ILE A 432 12.80 13.74 0.52
C ILE A 432 13.08 13.86 2.02
N GLY A 433 14.35 13.85 2.41
CA GLY A 433 14.75 13.99 3.80
C GLY A 433 14.53 12.73 4.64
N SER A 434 14.59 12.91 5.96
CA SER A 434 14.35 11.84 6.92
C SER A 434 12.87 11.51 7.05
N ALA A 435 12.57 10.28 7.46
CA ALA A 435 11.20 9.87 7.72
C ALA A 435 10.56 10.72 8.82
N PHE A 436 9.32 11.10 8.61
CA PHE A 436 8.49 11.83 9.57
C PHE A 436 8.08 10.92 10.74
N GLU A 437 7.75 9.64 10.43
CA GLU A 437 7.48 8.60 11.42
C GLU A 437 8.39 7.42 11.14
N ASN A 438 8.84 6.77 12.22
CA ASN A 438 9.68 5.58 12.15
C ASN A 438 9.40 4.70 13.37
N TYR A 439 8.81 3.51 13.16
CA TYR A 439 8.51 2.57 14.23
C TYR A 439 8.62 1.13 13.74
N ARG A 440 8.60 0.18 14.68
CA ARG A 440 8.64 -1.26 14.38
C ARG A 440 7.24 -1.87 14.43
N PHE A 441 6.97 -2.76 13.52
CA PHE A 441 5.77 -3.59 13.49
C PHE A 441 6.20 -5.05 13.42
N THR A 442 5.61 -5.90 14.27
CA THR A 442 5.85 -7.35 14.25
C THR A 442 4.66 -8.02 13.63
N ASP A 443 4.87 -8.80 12.56
CA ASP A 443 3.82 -9.58 11.93
C ASP A 443 3.47 -10.85 12.74
N SER A 444 2.47 -11.60 12.30
CA SER A 444 2.01 -12.82 12.95
C SER A 444 3.09 -13.91 13.06
N TYR A 445 4.15 -13.77 12.28
CA TYR A 445 5.27 -14.70 12.22
C TYR A 445 6.47 -14.28 13.05
N GLY A 446 6.35 -13.18 13.80
CA GLY A 446 7.46 -12.65 14.60
C GLY A 446 8.55 -11.98 13.78
N ARG A 447 8.28 -11.65 12.48
CA ARG A 447 9.20 -10.86 11.66
C ARG A 447 9.03 -9.39 11.97
N ILE A 448 10.16 -8.67 12.08
CA ILE A 448 10.18 -7.27 12.47
C ILE A 448 10.28 -6.40 11.22
N TRP A 449 9.23 -5.64 10.95
CA TRP A 449 9.15 -4.68 9.86
C TRP A 449 9.45 -3.28 10.38
N MET A 450 10.31 -2.55 9.69
CA MET A 450 10.50 -1.12 9.92
C MET A 450 9.47 -0.36 9.11
N VAL A 451 8.57 0.33 9.79
CA VAL A 451 7.53 1.16 9.17
C VAL A 451 7.99 2.61 9.19
N ARG A 452 8.06 3.21 8.02
CA ARG A 452 8.52 4.59 7.85
C ARG A 452 7.61 5.36 6.93
N THR A 453 7.39 6.63 7.25
CA THR A 453 6.56 7.52 6.43
C THR A 453 7.30 8.81 6.10
N TRP A 454 7.05 9.32 4.90
CA TRP A 454 7.57 10.62 4.43
C TRP A 454 6.43 11.44 3.90
N LEU A 455 6.53 12.77 4.06
CA LEU A 455 5.57 13.73 3.52
C LEU A 455 6.17 14.41 2.30
N THR A 456 5.34 14.62 1.28
CA THR A 456 5.61 15.53 0.17
C THR A 456 4.64 16.69 0.27
N GLU A 457 5.10 17.77 0.91
CA GLU A 457 4.25 18.88 1.36
C GLU A 457 3.57 19.64 0.22
N TYR A 458 4.22 19.71 -0.95
CA TYR A 458 3.71 20.49 -2.08
C TYR A 458 2.42 19.93 -2.70
N ASN A 459 2.08 18.66 -2.47
CA ASN A 459 0.92 17.98 -3.06
C ASN A 459 0.10 17.15 -2.06
N ASP A 460 0.30 17.36 -0.77
CA ASP A 460 -0.39 16.66 0.33
C ASP A 460 -0.38 15.13 0.20
N THR A 461 0.77 14.57 -0.22
CA THR A 461 0.92 13.12 -0.29
C THR A 461 1.90 12.58 0.75
N LYS A 462 1.66 11.34 1.16
CA LYS A 462 2.48 10.58 2.09
C LYS A 462 3.00 9.33 1.41
N ILE A 463 4.23 8.97 1.68
CA ILE A 463 4.84 7.71 1.27
C ILE A 463 4.97 6.87 2.51
N VAL A 464 4.54 5.62 2.46
CA VAL A 464 4.77 4.64 3.52
C VAL A 464 5.59 3.47 2.98
N THR A 465 6.57 3.02 3.76
CA THR A 465 7.32 1.80 3.51
C THR A 465 7.24 0.85 4.71
N PHE A 466 7.08 -0.44 4.42
CA PHE A 466 7.29 -1.54 5.33
C PHE A 466 8.54 -2.27 4.86
N SER A 467 9.61 -2.21 5.62
CA SER A 467 10.91 -2.77 5.25
C SER A 467 11.27 -3.92 6.17
N LEU A 468 11.41 -5.13 5.62
CA LEU A 468 11.81 -6.35 6.32
C LEU A 468 13.31 -6.56 6.13
N PRO A 469 14.13 -6.53 7.18
CA PRO A 469 15.55 -6.85 7.10
C PRO A 469 15.80 -8.28 6.61
N VAL A 470 16.75 -8.42 5.70
CA VAL A 470 17.28 -9.71 5.22
C VAL A 470 18.79 -9.60 5.08
N PRO A 471 19.54 -10.72 4.97
CA PRO A 471 20.98 -10.64 4.76
C PRO A 471 21.37 -9.74 3.60
N GLY A 472 22.22 -8.76 3.82
CA GLY A 472 22.72 -7.82 2.81
C GLY A 472 21.72 -6.79 2.29
N GLY A 473 20.51 -6.67 2.88
CA GLY A 473 19.53 -5.72 2.39
C GLY A 473 18.18 -5.79 3.08
N CYS A 474 17.13 -5.42 2.37
CA CYS A 474 15.75 -5.53 2.85
C CYS A 474 14.74 -5.78 1.73
N ILE A 475 13.64 -6.38 2.11
CA ILE A 475 12.42 -6.48 1.32
C ILE A 475 11.51 -5.30 1.70
N VAL A 476 10.90 -4.66 0.72
CA VAL A 476 10.10 -3.44 0.95
C VAL A 476 8.75 -3.54 0.26
N MET A 477 7.70 -3.21 1.00
CA MET A 477 6.40 -2.83 0.45
C MET A 477 6.27 -1.31 0.57
N MET A 478 5.90 -0.64 -0.52
CA MET A 478 5.75 0.82 -0.54
C MET A 478 4.42 1.23 -1.16
N ARG A 479 3.76 2.19 -0.55
CA ARG A 479 2.60 2.89 -1.10
C ARG A 479 2.77 4.39 -1.04
N THR A 480 2.08 5.07 -1.96
CA THR A 480 2.03 6.53 -2.01
C THR A 480 0.62 6.94 -2.34
N ASP A 481 0.05 7.81 -1.53
CA ASP A 481 -1.29 8.36 -1.72
C ASP A 481 -1.43 9.67 -0.94
N GLN A 482 -2.62 10.26 -0.98
CA GLN A 482 -2.97 11.38 -0.11
C GLN A 482 -2.80 10.99 1.37
N THR A 483 -2.42 11.96 2.19
CA THR A 483 -2.04 11.72 3.59
C THR A 483 -3.07 10.91 4.36
N GLY A 484 -4.35 11.26 4.27
CA GLY A 484 -5.43 10.55 4.98
C GLY A 484 -5.63 9.09 4.52
N ASN A 485 -5.49 8.81 3.22
CA ASN A 485 -5.62 7.46 2.67
C ASN A 485 -4.52 6.53 3.17
N ILE A 486 -3.30 7.04 3.33
CA ILE A 486 -2.18 6.27 3.88
C ILE A 486 -2.49 5.82 5.31
N ASP A 487 -2.92 6.74 6.17
CA ASP A 487 -3.10 6.47 7.59
C ASP A 487 -4.32 5.59 7.88
N GLN A 488 -5.43 5.82 7.18
CA GLN A 488 -6.71 5.14 7.42
C GLN A 488 -6.88 3.82 6.65
N GLY A 489 -6.17 3.65 5.54
CA GLY A 489 -6.33 2.49 4.66
C GLY A 489 -5.03 1.73 4.40
N HIS A 490 -4.01 2.37 3.86
CA HIS A 490 -2.84 1.67 3.34
C HIS A 490 -1.92 1.10 4.43
N ILE A 491 -1.75 1.77 5.57
CA ILE A 491 -0.97 1.21 6.68
C ILE A 491 -1.64 -0.04 7.27
N PRO A 492 -2.95 -0.05 7.58
CA PRO A 492 -3.65 -1.27 7.96
C PRO A 492 -3.54 -2.40 6.92
N ASP A 493 -3.67 -2.09 5.63
CA ASP A 493 -3.53 -3.07 4.55
C ASP A 493 -2.16 -3.72 4.52
N LEU A 494 -1.09 -2.92 4.59
CA LEU A 494 0.29 -3.41 4.58
C LEU A 494 0.61 -4.27 5.80
N LYS A 495 -0.01 -4.00 6.96
CA LYS A 495 0.07 -4.88 8.13
C LYS A 495 -0.54 -6.26 7.85
N VAL A 496 -1.70 -6.31 7.19
CA VAL A 496 -2.30 -7.58 6.76
C VAL A 496 -1.43 -8.28 5.73
N PHE A 497 -0.99 -7.55 4.70
CA PHE A 497 -0.18 -8.16 3.62
C PHE A 497 1.15 -8.71 4.12
N SER A 498 1.73 -8.16 5.19
CA SER A 498 2.96 -8.69 5.76
C SER A 498 2.86 -10.18 6.07
N ASP A 499 1.70 -10.68 6.52
CA ASP A 499 1.45 -12.08 6.82
C ASP A 499 1.38 -12.98 5.56
N PHE A 500 1.30 -12.39 4.37
CA PHE A 500 1.22 -13.10 3.08
C PHE A 500 2.47 -12.93 2.21
N ILE A 501 3.48 -12.20 2.70
CA ILE A 501 4.76 -12.02 1.99
C ILE A 501 5.66 -13.20 2.25
N TYR A 502 5.98 -13.93 1.17
CA TYR A 502 7.02 -14.93 1.18
C TYR A 502 8.39 -14.29 0.90
N VAL A 503 9.38 -14.68 1.68
CA VAL A 503 10.76 -14.20 1.59
C VAL A 503 11.74 -15.33 1.87
N SER A 504 12.73 -15.50 0.97
CA SER A 504 13.92 -16.29 1.24
C SER A 504 14.97 -15.40 1.92
N TYR A 505 15.59 -15.91 2.99
CA TYR A 505 16.74 -15.24 3.58
C TYR A 505 17.99 -15.65 2.81
N TYR A 506 18.46 -14.77 1.94
CA TYR A 506 19.55 -15.05 1.02
C TYR A 506 20.61 -13.95 1.08
N GLY A 507 21.88 -14.35 1.16
CA GLY A 507 23.01 -13.44 1.14
C GLY A 507 24.34 -14.20 1.15
N THR A 508 25.42 -13.47 1.01
CA THR A 508 26.76 -14.04 1.19
C THR A 508 27.03 -14.35 2.68
N PHE A 509 28.03 -15.14 2.99
CA PHE A 509 28.45 -15.38 4.38
C PHE A 509 28.81 -14.09 5.12
N LYS A 510 29.40 -13.10 4.42
CA LYS A 510 29.60 -11.76 4.97
C LYS A 510 28.27 -11.10 5.32
N ASP A 511 27.30 -11.08 4.40
CA ASP A 511 25.97 -10.50 4.61
C ASP A 511 25.27 -11.17 5.82
N TRP A 512 25.39 -12.49 5.93
CA TRP A 512 24.79 -13.24 7.04
C TRP A 512 25.43 -12.92 8.40
N ARG A 513 26.78 -12.81 8.49
CA ARG A 513 27.42 -12.41 9.75
C ARG A 513 26.97 -11.02 10.20
N GLU A 514 26.90 -10.06 9.28
CA GLU A 514 26.40 -8.72 9.57
C GLU A 514 24.95 -8.78 10.05
N PHE A 515 24.09 -9.54 9.35
CA PHE A 515 22.67 -9.68 9.68
C PHE A 515 22.46 -10.35 11.06
N LEU A 516 23.14 -11.45 11.36
CA LEU A 516 23.06 -12.13 12.66
C LEU A 516 23.56 -11.27 13.83
N GLY A 517 24.40 -10.28 13.55
CA GLY A 517 24.83 -9.27 14.52
C GLY A 517 23.74 -8.29 14.93
N MET A 518 22.69 -8.12 14.11
CA MET A 518 21.58 -7.17 14.30
C MET A 518 20.47 -7.77 15.17
N LYS A 519 20.77 -8.21 16.39
CA LYS A 519 19.87 -8.98 17.28
C LYS A 519 18.45 -8.41 17.40
N ASP A 520 18.32 -7.09 17.43
CA ASP A 520 17.04 -6.39 17.58
C ASP A 520 16.14 -6.42 16.33
N LEU A 521 16.66 -6.85 15.18
CA LEU A 521 15.96 -6.90 13.91
C LEU A 521 15.74 -8.33 13.42
N LEU A 522 16.29 -9.30 14.13
CA LEU A 522 16.09 -10.71 13.79
C LEU A 522 14.67 -11.16 14.13
N PRO A 523 14.03 -11.94 13.27
CA PRO A 523 12.80 -12.64 13.62
C PRO A 523 13.02 -13.47 14.91
N SER A 524 12.00 -13.55 15.76
CA SER A 524 12.06 -14.31 17.03
C SER A 524 12.52 -15.77 16.84
N THR A 525 12.18 -16.36 15.70
CA THR A 525 12.59 -17.72 15.31
C THR A 525 14.11 -17.90 15.25
N PHE A 526 14.84 -16.85 14.85
CA PHE A 526 16.32 -16.95 14.79
C PHE A 526 16.97 -17.12 16.16
N SER A 527 16.28 -16.73 17.24
CA SER A 527 16.77 -16.98 18.61
C SER A 527 16.83 -18.46 19.01
N THR A 528 16.09 -19.31 18.27
CA THR A 528 16.06 -20.77 18.49
C THR A 528 16.99 -21.55 17.56
N LEU A 529 17.70 -20.85 16.67
CA LEU A 529 18.63 -21.43 15.70
C LEU A 529 20.06 -21.09 16.11
N ASP A 530 20.94 -22.07 16.02
CA ASP A 530 22.39 -21.83 16.13
C ASP A 530 22.96 -21.81 14.70
N ILE A 531 23.25 -20.61 14.20
CA ILE A 531 23.86 -20.38 12.90
C ILE A 531 25.23 -19.76 13.11
N HIS A 532 26.25 -20.54 12.79
CA HIS A 532 27.65 -20.15 13.00
C HIS A 532 28.38 -20.13 11.67
N ILE A 533 28.93 -18.97 11.32
CA ILE A 533 29.66 -18.76 10.07
C ILE A 533 31.03 -18.16 10.39
N ARG A 534 32.09 -18.95 10.22
CA ARG A 534 33.49 -18.51 10.34
C ARG A 534 34.23 -18.75 9.02
N ASN A 535 34.93 -17.72 8.56
CA ASN A 535 35.76 -17.82 7.37
C ASN A 535 36.86 -18.83 7.54
N ASN A 536 37.06 -19.67 6.50
CA ASN A 536 38.08 -20.71 6.43
C ASN A 536 38.04 -21.79 7.54
N GLU A 537 36.94 -21.83 8.32
CA GLU A 537 36.75 -22.82 9.37
C GLU A 537 35.54 -23.71 9.10
N VAL A 538 34.42 -23.43 9.76
CA VAL A 538 33.24 -24.29 9.75
C VAL A 538 31.97 -23.46 9.61
N PHE A 539 31.10 -23.91 8.72
CA PHE A 539 29.69 -23.54 8.77
C PHE A 539 28.97 -24.51 9.69
N ARG A 540 28.19 -24.01 10.64
CA ARG A 540 27.32 -24.80 11.48
C ARG A 540 25.91 -24.23 11.46
N TYR A 541 24.97 -25.13 11.28
CA TYR A 541 23.55 -24.86 11.46
C TYR A 541 22.99 -25.90 12.44
N GLN A 542 22.22 -25.45 13.43
CA GLN A 542 21.52 -26.34 14.33
C GLN A 542 20.12 -25.81 14.65
N SER A 543 19.15 -26.69 14.56
CA SER A 543 17.76 -26.49 14.99
C SER A 543 17.32 -27.67 15.86
N LYS A 544 16.07 -27.65 16.31
CA LYS A 544 15.49 -28.80 17.03
C LYS A 544 15.42 -30.10 16.20
N ARG A 545 15.46 -30.00 14.87
CA ARG A 545 15.21 -31.12 13.95
C ARG A 545 16.40 -31.51 13.10
N LEU A 546 17.33 -30.61 12.91
CA LEU A 546 18.43 -30.77 11.98
C LEU A 546 19.70 -30.13 12.54
N SER A 547 20.80 -30.82 12.40
CA SER A 547 22.15 -30.28 12.59
C SER A 547 22.99 -30.55 11.34
N LEU A 548 23.70 -29.53 10.90
CA LEU A 548 24.62 -29.59 9.78
C LEU A 548 25.91 -28.87 10.15
N SER A 549 27.05 -29.50 9.92
CA SER A 549 28.36 -28.91 10.12
C SER A 549 29.29 -29.34 9.01
N TYR A 550 29.95 -28.40 8.35
CA TYR A 550 30.96 -28.72 7.35
C TYR A 550 32.07 -27.68 7.31
N GLY A 551 33.22 -28.11 6.85
CA GLY A 551 34.42 -27.30 6.72
C GLY A 551 34.88 -27.19 5.27
N PRO A 552 36.02 -26.54 5.03
CA PRO A 552 36.53 -26.26 3.69
C PRO A 552 36.96 -27.52 2.89
N ASP A 553 37.06 -28.66 3.55
CA ASP A 553 37.30 -29.99 2.94
C ASP A 553 36.08 -30.50 2.17
N ILE A 554 34.90 -30.08 2.56
CA ILE A 554 33.64 -30.46 1.89
C ILE A 554 33.27 -29.43 0.81
N LEU A 555 33.30 -28.13 1.19
CA LEU A 555 32.96 -27.00 0.31
C LEU A 555 33.88 -25.82 0.66
N LYS A 556 34.42 -25.17 -0.36
CA LYS A 556 35.24 -23.97 -0.15
C LYS A 556 34.38 -22.85 0.45
N ILE A 557 34.78 -22.35 1.62
CA ILE A 557 34.06 -21.31 2.34
C ILE A 557 34.84 -20.01 2.26
N SER A 558 34.18 -18.94 1.86
CA SER A 558 34.71 -17.58 1.84
C SER A 558 33.66 -16.57 2.25
N ASP A 559 34.01 -15.30 2.37
CA ASP A 559 33.05 -14.21 2.53
C ASP A 559 32.01 -14.13 1.40
N TYR A 560 32.36 -14.64 0.23
CA TYR A 560 31.51 -14.62 -0.97
C TYR A 560 30.69 -15.89 -1.17
N SER A 561 30.87 -16.91 -0.32
CA SER A 561 30.02 -18.11 -0.34
C SER A 561 28.58 -17.74 -0.02
N ASP A 562 27.66 -18.35 -0.74
CA ASP A 562 26.22 -18.05 -0.61
C ASP A 562 25.56 -18.95 0.45
N LEU A 563 24.66 -18.36 1.21
CA LEU A 563 23.73 -19.11 2.05
C LEU A 563 22.30 -18.60 1.82
N ARG A 564 21.38 -19.52 1.55
CA ARG A 564 19.96 -19.30 1.53
C ARG A 564 19.29 -20.18 2.57
N LEU A 565 18.45 -19.56 3.40
CA LEU A 565 17.56 -20.24 4.34
C LEU A 565 16.11 -19.88 4.01
N ASP A 566 15.33 -20.92 3.74
CA ASP A 566 13.89 -20.81 3.54
C ASP A 566 13.19 -21.44 4.76
N PHE A 567 12.19 -20.76 5.28
CA PHE A 567 11.43 -21.18 6.44
C PHE A 567 9.99 -21.52 6.05
N GLY A 568 9.42 -22.47 6.77
CA GLY A 568 8.02 -22.86 6.65
C GLY A 568 7.35 -22.96 7.99
N TYR A 569 6.01 -23.00 7.97
CA TYR A 569 5.20 -23.22 9.17
C TYR A 569 4.82 -24.68 9.30
N PHE A 570 4.96 -25.18 10.52
CA PHE A 570 4.60 -26.53 10.89
C PHE A 570 3.75 -26.47 12.15
N GLN A 571 2.74 -27.34 12.24
CA GLN A 571 2.03 -27.57 13.48
C GLN A 571 2.89 -28.48 14.37
N ASP A 572 3.21 -28.03 15.58
CA ASP A 572 3.92 -28.80 16.60
C ASP A 572 3.13 -28.71 17.90
N GLN A 573 2.54 -29.82 18.36
CA GLN A 573 1.70 -29.90 19.56
C GLN A 573 0.60 -28.85 19.62
N GLY A 574 -0.10 -28.60 18.50
CA GLY A 574 -1.16 -27.61 18.39
C GLY A 574 -0.67 -26.15 18.32
N LYS A 575 0.63 -25.93 18.22
CA LYS A 575 1.23 -24.60 18.02
C LYS A 575 1.84 -24.51 16.63
N THR A 576 1.68 -23.38 15.99
CA THR A 576 2.36 -23.07 14.74
C THR A 576 3.82 -22.70 15.04
N VAL A 577 4.75 -23.42 14.46
CA VAL A 577 6.20 -23.23 14.65
C VAL A 577 6.87 -22.96 13.32
N TRP A 578 7.74 -21.99 13.29
CA TRP A 578 8.67 -21.79 12.19
C TRP A 578 9.79 -22.80 12.25
N ASP A 579 10.06 -23.41 11.12
CA ASP A 579 11.22 -24.27 10.97
C ASP A 579 11.76 -24.19 9.54
N ILE A 580 12.98 -24.65 9.37
CA ILE A 580 13.64 -24.58 8.09
C ILE A 580 13.03 -25.59 7.12
N THR A 581 12.81 -25.14 5.88
CA THR A 581 12.36 -25.98 4.77
C THR A 581 13.47 -26.24 3.77
N ASN A 582 14.42 -25.30 3.66
CA ASN A 582 15.50 -25.41 2.70
C ASN A 582 16.75 -24.68 3.19
N ILE A 583 17.89 -25.33 3.06
CA ILE A 583 19.22 -24.75 3.20
C ILE A 583 19.93 -24.94 1.86
N ALA A 584 20.33 -23.85 1.22
CA ALA A 584 21.17 -23.91 0.04
C ALA A 584 22.48 -23.17 0.29
N ILE A 585 23.58 -23.81 -0.06
CA ILE A 585 24.93 -23.30 0.19
C ILE A 585 25.72 -23.43 -1.10
N GLY A 586 26.28 -22.31 -1.58
CA GLY A 586 27.14 -22.24 -2.75
C GLY A 586 28.54 -21.77 -2.42
N GLU A 587 29.54 -22.21 -3.20
CA GLU A 587 30.95 -21.80 -2.99
C GLU A 587 31.13 -20.29 -3.20
N GLU A 588 30.49 -19.77 -4.23
CA GLU A 588 30.56 -18.35 -4.57
C GLU A 588 29.18 -17.87 -5.07
N ARG A 589 28.93 -16.59 -4.96
CA ARG A 589 27.72 -15.98 -5.45
C ARG A 589 27.54 -16.23 -6.94
N TYR A 590 26.37 -16.72 -7.33
CA TYR A 590 26.03 -17.14 -8.69
C TYR A 590 26.82 -18.33 -9.22
N ASN A 591 27.64 -18.98 -8.39
CA ASN A 591 28.23 -20.27 -8.71
C ASN A 591 27.23 -21.39 -8.41
N GLN A 592 27.02 -22.30 -9.36
CA GLN A 592 26.08 -23.41 -9.20
C GLN A 592 26.64 -24.55 -8.33
N THR A 593 27.95 -24.53 -8.00
CA THR A 593 28.55 -25.58 -7.16
C THR A 593 28.09 -25.40 -5.71
N GLY A 594 27.40 -26.38 -5.19
CA GLY A 594 26.93 -26.30 -3.82
C GLY A 594 26.03 -27.45 -3.40
N TYR A 595 25.51 -27.30 -2.16
CA TYR A 595 24.60 -28.26 -1.55
C TYR A 595 23.26 -27.63 -1.25
N THR A 596 22.20 -28.43 -1.43
CA THR A 596 20.86 -28.07 -1.03
C THR A 596 20.28 -29.15 -0.13
N VAL A 597 19.76 -28.78 1.04
CA VAL A 597 19.00 -29.63 1.94
C VAL A 597 17.58 -29.14 1.98
N SER A 598 16.64 -29.95 1.52
CA SER A 598 15.22 -29.56 1.46
C SER A 598 14.37 -30.54 2.25
N ARG A 599 13.54 -30.01 3.15
CA ARG A 599 12.53 -30.79 3.87
C ARG A 599 11.34 -31.07 2.96
N LYS A 600 10.91 -32.32 2.94
CA LYS A 600 9.69 -32.75 2.24
C LYS A 600 8.71 -33.30 3.27
N MET A 601 7.45 -32.89 3.14
CA MET A 601 6.35 -33.38 3.99
C MET A 601 5.58 -34.46 3.25
N LYS A 602 5.05 -35.43 4.00
CA LYS A 602 4.14 -36.45 3.44
C LYS A 602 2.93 -35.74 2.82
N PRO A 603 2.60 -36.03 1.55
CA PRO A 603 1.43 -35.44 0.90
C PRO A 603 0.15 -35.76 1.66
N GLN A 604 -0.76 -34.82 1.77
CA GLN A 604 -2.12 -35.09 2.24
C GLN A 604 -2.87 -35.89 1.16
N ARG A 605 -3.80 -36.75 1.56
CA ARG A 605 -4.57 -37.66 0.67
C ARG A 605 -5.25 -36.94 -0.52
N GLU A 606 -5.50 -35.66 -0.39
CA GLU A 606 -6.22 -34.84 -1.36
C GLU A 606 -5.37 -34.41 -2.57
N LEU A 607 -4.06 -34.66 -2.57
CA LEU A 607 -3.13 -34.17 -3.61
C LEU A 607 -2.89 -35.15 -4.80
N GLY A 608 -3.65 -36.26 -4.88
CA GLY A 608 -3.63 -37.21 -5.99
C GLY A 608 -2.48 -38.22 -5.97
N ASP A 609 -2.64 -39.27 -6.78
CA ASP A 609 -1.79 -40.48 -6.76
C ASP A 609 -0.33 -40.19 -7.14
N GLN A 610 -0.08 -39.22 -8.01
CA GLN A 610 1.28 -38.87 -8.43
C GLN A 610 2.14 -38.33 -7.30
N TYR A 611 1.54 -37.53 -6.39
CA TYR A 611 2.27 -37.02 -5.23
C TYR A 611 2.58 -38.11 -4.21
N GLN A 612 1.69 -39.10 -4.06
CA GLN A 612 1.93 -40.25 -3.20
C GLN A 612 3.05 -41.12 -3.76
N SER A 613 3.01 -41.45 -5.04
CA SER A 613 4.06 -42.19 -5.70
C SER A 613 5.43 -41.49 -5.59
N ASN A 614 5.48 -40.17 -5.81
CA ASN A 614 6.73 -39.40 -5.63
C ASN A 614 7.24 -39.45 -4.19
N TRP A 615 6.33 -39.45 -3.20
CA TRP A 615 6.68 -39.54 -1.79
C TRP A 615 7.26 -40.92 -1.45
N GLU A 616 6.63 -41.99 -1.90
CA GLU A 616 7.08 -43.35 -1.70
C GLU A 616 8.45 -43.58 -2.32
N ASP A 617 8.67 -43.11 -3.54
CA ASP A 617 9.96 -43.11 -4.22
C ASP A 617 11.05 -42.38 -3.41
N MET A 618 10.73 -41.22 -2.80
CA MET A 618 11.67 -40.50 -1.94
C MET A 618 11.97 -41.26 -0.65
N VAL A 619 10.98 -41.91 -0.05
CA VAL A 619 11.14 -42.70 1.20
C VAL A 619 12.03 -43.92 0.95
N GLU A 620 11.86 -44.61 -0.18
CA GLU A 620 12.66 -45.78 -0.56
C GLU A 620 14.13 -45.46 -0.85
N ARG A 621 14.46 -44.22 -1.15
CA ARG A 621 15.82 -43.73 -1.45
C ARG A 621 16.56 -43.20 -0.22
N LYS A 622 16.39 -43.80 0.91
CA LYS A 622 17.01 -43.40 2.17
C LYS A 622 18.54 -43.60 2.12
N PHE A 623 19.25 -42.49 2.25
CA PHE A 623 20.73 -42.53 2.38
C PHE A 623 21.14 -42.71 3.86
N PRO A 624 22.22 -43.45 4.18
CA PRO A 624 23.13 -44.16 3.28
C PRO A 624 22.70 -45.60 2.94
N TYR A 625 21.51 -46.00 3.32
CA TYR A 625 21.11 -47.42 3.41
C TYR A 625 20.83 -48.09 2.08
N ASN A 626 20.36 -47.40 1.08
CA ASN A 626 20.06 -47.98 -0.21
C ASN A 626 20.91 -47.43 -1.38
N ARG A 627 21.84 -46.51 -1.11
CA ARG A 627 22.66 -45.82 -2.11
C ARG A 627 21.87 -45.26 -3.27
N SER A 628 20.61 -44.93 -3.06
CA SER A 628 19.77 -44.39 -4.12
C SER A 628 20.10 -42.94 -4.34
N ALA A 629 20.98 -42.66 -5.28
CA ALA A 629 21.33 -41.34 -5.74
C ALA A 629 20.90 -41.18 -7.21
N TYR A 630 20.45 -39.95 -7.55
CA TYR A 630 20.14 -39.64 -8.94
C TYR A 630 21.28 -38.85 -9.56
N TYR A 631 21.69 -39.32 -10.73
CA TYR A 631 22.58 -38.61 -11.61
C TYR A 631 21.81 -38.27 -12.89
N LYS A 632 21.26 -37.06 -12.93
CA LYS A 632 20.28 -36.73 -13.97
C LYS A 632 20.88 -35.94 -15.14
N ASP A 633 21.78 -35.03 -14.86
CA ASP A 633 22.34 -34.06 -15.83
C ASP A 633 23.87 -34.04 -15.87
N LYS A 634 24.52 -35.00 -15.22
CA LYS A 634 25.98 -35.12 -15.03
C LYS A 634 26.60 -34.02 -14.14
N VAL A 635 25.79 -33.17 -13.52
CA VAL A 635 26.22 -32.13 -12.60
C VAL A 635 25.46 -32.17 -11.27
N THR A 636 24.33 -32.87 -11.20
CA THR A 636 23.49 -32.95 -10.00
C THR A 636 23.35 -34.40 -9.51
N ILE A 637 23.58 -34.62 -8.23
CA ILE A 637 23.26 -35.86 -7.54
C ILE A 637 22.34 -35.59 -6.36
N ILE A 638 21.33 -36.42 -6.16
CA ILE A 638 20.29 -36.27 -5.14
C ILE A 638 20.19 -37.53 -4.32
N SER A 639 20.10 -37.39 -2.99
CA SER A 639 19.78 -38.45 -2.06
C SER A 639 18.71 -38.01 -1.06
N THR A 640 18.20 -38.97 -0.28
CA THR A 640 17.21 -38.70 0.78
C THR A 640 17.68 -39.26 2.11
N THR A 641 17.27 -38.60 3.19
CA THR A 641 17.51 -39.07 4.55
C THR A 641 16.34 -38.75 5.45
N HIS A 642 16.12 -39.59 6.43
CA HIS A 642 15.19 -39.33 7.54
C HIS A 642 15.84 -39.80 8.85
N HIS A 643 15.18 -39.64 9.98
CA HIS A 643 15.72 -39.93 11.30
C HIS A 643 16.37 -41.34 11.36
N GLN A 644 17.55 -41.41 11.99
CA GLN A 644 18.37 -42.66 12.08
C GLN A 644 17.81 -43.74 13.05
N GLY A 645 16.73 -43.47 13.75
CA GLY A 645 16.17 -44.37 14.80
C GLY A 645 15.09 -45.34 14.35
N SER A 646 14.49 -45.20 13.16
CA SER A 646 13.45 -46.13 12.71
C SER A 646 14.06 -47.43 12.16
N LYS A 647 14.15 -48.46 12.97
CA LYS A 647 14.43 -49.82 12.51
C LYS A 647 13.27 -50.28 11.63
N SER A 648 13.43 -50.27 10.33
CA SER A 648 12.46 -50.91 9.45
C SER A 648 12.61 -52.41 9.53
N GLY A 649 11.58 -53.08 10.06
CA GLY A 649 11.40 -54.51 9.75
C GLY A 649 11.17 -54.67 8.25
N LYS A 650 11.68 -55.76 7.66
CA LYS A 650 11.41 -56.14 6.27
C LYS A 650 9.90 -56.14 6.05
N GLY A 651 9.39 -55.20 5.25
CA GLY A 651 8.01 -55.23 4.76
C GLY A 651 7.14 -54.01 5.05
N ASP A 652 7.47 -53.15 6.03
CA ASP A 652 6.66 -51.97 6.30
C ASP A 652 7.40 -50.69 5.87
N VAL A 653 6.79 -49.92 4.96
CA VAL A 653 7.20 -48.55 4.69
C VAL A 653 7.04 -47.78 6.00
N PRO A 654 8.11 -47.22 6.58
CA PRO A 654 7.99 -46.48 7.83
C PRO A 654 6.96 -45.39 7.66
N SER A 655 6.10 -45.21 8.68
CA SER A 655 5.15 -44.10 8.77
C SER A 655 5.93 -42.80 9.00
N VAL A 656 6.64 -42.30 7.97
CA VAL A 656 7.46 -41.13 8.04
C VAL A 656 6.61 -39.92 7.64
N SER A 657 6.47 -38.95 8.51
CA SER A 657 5.72 -37.72 8.23
C SER A 657 6.52 -36.68 7.45
N SER A 658 7.84 -36.73 7.55
CA SER A 658 8.75 -35.85 6.79
C SER A 658 10.10 -36.50 6.54
N LEU A 659 10.76 -36.06 5.48
CA LEU A 659 12.13 -36.46 5.13
C LEU A 659 12.91 -35.26 4.59
N TYR A 660 14.23 -35.39 4.49
CA TYR A 660 15.10 -34.43 3.83
C TYR A 660 15.68 -35.00 2.55
N THR A 661 15.57 -34.21 1.48
CA THR A 661 16.33 -34.48 0.25
C THR A 661 17.60 -33.66 0.27
N VAL A 662 18.70 -34.24 -0.07
CA VAL A 662 20.02 -33.61 -0.17
C VAL A 662 20.47 -33.67 -1.60
N ALA A 663 20.83 -32.54 -2.18
CA ALA A 663 21.37 -32.47 -3.52
C ALA A 663 22.75 -31.80 -3.49
N PHE A 664 23.68 -32.36 -4.24
CA PHE A 664 24.92 -31.69 -4.62
C PHE A 664 24.84 -31.31 -6.09
N ILE A 665 25.21 -30.08 -6.40
CA ILE A 665 25.30 -29.55 -7.76
C ILE A 665 26.75 -29.15 -8.00
N GLY A 666 27.39 -29.73 -9.03
CA GLY A 666 28.74 -29.40 -9.43
C GLY A 666 28.80 -28.58 -10.71
N GLN A 667 29.97 -28.07 -11.05
CA GLN A 667 30.23 -27.43 -12.33
C GLN A 667 30.91 -28.38 -13.31
N GLY A 668 30.57 -28.25 -14.57
CA GLY A 668 31.17 -29.04 -15.64
C GLY A 668 30.72 -30.50 -15.65
N ASN A 669 31.51 -31.35 -16.30
CA ASN A 669 31.22 -32.80 -16.46
C ASN A 669 31.90 -33.57 -15.33
N VAL A 670 31.31 -33.59 -14.13
CA VAL A 670 31.82 -34.32 -12.96
C VAL A 670 31.42 -35.78 -13.07
N GLY A 671 32.37 -36.69 -12.80
CA GLY A 671 32.10 -38.13 -12.82
C GLY A 671 31.21 -38.54 -11.65
N GLN A 672 30.30 -39.49 -11.86
CA GLN A 672 29.38 -39.99 -10.85
C GLN A 672 30.07 -40.41 -9.55
N LYS A 673 31.19 -41.08 -9.63
CA LYS A 673 31.99 -41.54 -8.48
C LYS A 673 32.47 -40.37 -7.62
N GLU A 674 32.85 -39.25 -8.22
CA GLU A 674 33.25 -38.04 -7.52
C GLU A 674 32.06 -37.35 -6.86
N MET A 675 30.91 -37.26 -7.57
CA MET A 675 29.68 -36.72 -7.04
C MET A 675 29.15 -37.54 -5.87
N ASP A 676 29.18 -38.89 -5.97
CA ASP A 676 28.82 -39.76 -4.86
C ASP A 676 29.70 -39.55 -3.65
N ALA A 677 31.02 -39.42 -3.83
CA ALA A 677 31.95 -39.14 -2.71
C ALA A 677 31.70 -37.80 -2.04
N LYS A 678 31.42 -36.74 -2.81
CA LYS A 678 31.07 -35.41 -2.28
C LYS A 678 29.74 -35.45 -1.52
N LEU A 679 28.72 -36.09 -2.08
CA LEU A 679 27.44 -36.26 -1.42
C LEU A 679 27.57 -37.05 -0.12
N GLU A 680 28.32 -38.13 -0.12
CA GLU A 680 28.58 -38.95 1.06
C GLU A 680 29.30 -38.18 2.16
N ALA A 681 30.31 -37.38 1.81
CA ALA A 681 31.01 -36.51 2.76
C ALA A 681 30.09 -35.50 3.40
N PHE A 682 29.23 -34.88 2.60
CA PHE A 682 28.21 -33.96 3.09
C PHE A 682 27.19 -34.65 4.03
N MET A 683 26.69 -35.80 3.64
CA MET A 683 25.70 -36.60 4.39
C MET A 683 26.21 -37.08 5.75
N ARG A 684 27.52 -37.34 5.90
CA ARG A 684 28.13 -37.71 7.19
C ARG A 684 28.05 -36.59 8.22
N ASN A 685 27.98 -35.36 7.76
CA ASN A 685 27.92 -34.17 8.59
C ASN A 685 26.49 -33.59 8.77
N LEU A 686 25.49 -34.32 8.26
CA LEU A 686 24.08 -34.00 8.38
C LEU A 686 23.42 -34.95 9.38
N VAL A 687 22.89 -34.41 10.48
CA VAL A 687 22.16 -35.20 11.48
C VAL A 687 20.72 -34.75 11.51
N VAL A 688 19.79 -35.68 11.31
CA VAL A 688 18.35 -35.44 11.44
C VAL A 688 17.88 -36.01 12.78
N TYR A 689 17.32 -35.16 13.63
CA TYR A 689 16.81 -35.55 14.93
C TYR A 689 15.39 -36.13 14.84
N GLU A 690 14.95 -36.85 15.88
CA GLU A 690 13.60 -37.38 15.98
C GLU A 690 12.53 -36.31 15.86
N ASN A 691 11.48 -36.57 15.08
CA ASN A 691 10.28 -35.74 15.10
C ASN A 691 9.64 -35.85 16.46
N THR A 692 9.51 -34.74 17.18
CA THR A 692 8.79 -34.67 18.46
C THR A 692 7.31 -35.05 18.34
N GLU A 693 6.74 -35.08 17.13
CA GLU A 693 5.36 -35.54 16.84
C GLU A 693 5.16 -37.06 17.11
N ASP A 694 6.19 -37.89 16.88
CA ASP A 694 6.10 -39.33 17.13
C ASP A 694 6.26 -39.68 18.64
N ASN A 695 6.88 -38.81 19.43
CA ASN A 695 7.07 -39.05 20.87
C ASN A 695 5.85 -38.72 21.74
N ALA A 696 4.97 -37.77 21.31
CA ALA A 696 3.75 -37.45 22.04
C ALA A 696 2.77 -38.63 22.10
N ASN A 697 2.79 -39.53 21.11
CA ASN A 697 1.98 -40.74 21.10
C ASN A 697 2.61 -41.93 21.84
N ARG A 698 3.88 -41.86 22.27
CA ARG A 698 4.58 -42.92 22.99
C ARG A 698 4.70 -42.69 24.50
N THR A 699 4.58 -41.46 24.96
CA THR A 699 4.47 -41.15 26.40
C THR A 699 3.02 -41.20 26.85
N GLY A 700 2.40 -42.36 26.71
CA GLY A 700 1.25 -42.73 27.53
C GLY A 700 1.64 -42.61 29.01
N ASN A 701 1.04 -41.66 29.67
CA ASN A 701 1.15 -41.29 31.07
C ASN A 701 1.29 -42.56 31.96
N PRO A 702 2.37 -42.76 32.71
CA PRO A 702 2.33 -43.68 33.82
C PRO A 702 1.55 -42.98 34.94
N GLN A 703 0.33 -43.45 35.19
CA GLN A 703 -0.40 -43.12 36.40
C GLN A 703 0.50 -43.38 37.60
N PRO A 704 0.58 -42.49 38.58
CA PRO A 704 1.25 -42.82 39.84
C PRO A 704 0.41 -43.90 40.54
N LYS A 705 1.02 -45.05 40.69
CA LYS A 705 0.52 -46.03 41.65
C LYS A 705 0.83 -45.49 43.05
N ASN A 706 -0.25 -45.37 43.83
CA ASN A 706 -0.37 -45.12 45.25
C ASN A 706 0.90 -44.97 46.08
#